data_dfbaa36fa94a10b103e6244ecac193f3
#
_entry.id   dfbaa36fa94a10b103e6244ecac193f3
#
_cell.length_a   1.000
_cell.length_b   1.000
_cell.length_c   1.000
_cell.angle_alpha   90.00
_cell.angle_beta   90.00
_cell.angle_gamma   90.00
#
_symmetry.space_group_name_H-M   'P 1'
#
loop_
_entity.id
_entity.type
_entity.pdbx_description
1 polymer ?
#
loop_
_entity_poly.entity_id
_entity_poly.type
_entity_poly.pdbx_seq_one_letter_code
_entity_poly.pdbx_strand_id
1 'polypeptide(L)'
;MSNHAYRQVGKSVRKKDSLQLLLGKPVYTADIVPDALVVKLLRSPHANAMVKAIDVSKAKKVDGVVDVFTWEDVPTQRFSNAGQTYPETSPYDRLIIDRHVRYVGDVVAIVAAETEQAADKALSRIKVTYDVLEPVLDFTRALDNPVVVHPEDDWKMLCDLGSDSKRNLVSTTGDADGDIETVLADCDVVIDRTYHTKAFNQAMMETFRTFTELDRYGRLHVISSTQIVFHVRRILSHALGIPKSRIRVEKPRIGGGFGAKQTAVCEMYPAFVTMKTGRSAVCVYTREEAQTCGSPRHEMQIRVRLGANRDGRIRALDVDTLSNQGAYGEHGWATSGLTGHKSIPLYTGSLEAFKFKADVVYTNTEPAGAYRGFGATQGQFAVETAVNELAAQLGVDPIALRERNMVREGMAMPAYYGEVTNACALDRCLARCRELFDWDTKFPVRDMGGGKVRAAGMAMSMQGSGISGVDVGSVTVKLNDDGTFMLLIGAADMGTGCDTILAQMVAEHMDCSVDDVSVFGADTDASPYDSGSYASSTTYITGMAVQKACDKLKGNLCAIAAMVLDCSADELAFEDGRVVRQATGQAVELAAIAQRSQSFCDIPAEATASHTSPVSPPPFMVGMVEIELDRETGVVEVLDYVSVVDCGLPINPALARIQAEGGIVQGIGHTLLEDVTHTKAGAMRESSFFTYRLPTRLDVGRIRVEFEQSCEPTGPFGAKSIGEIVINTPAPALAQAIYRATGVWHRELPILPEHILLAKAGQ
;
A
#
# COMPACT_ATOMS: atom_id res chain seq x y z
N MET A 1 -15.96 29.00 -5.10
CA MET A 1 -14.77 28.44 -5.78
C MET A 1 -14.21 29.49 -6.72
N SER A 2 -13.02 30.01 -6.52
CA SER A 2 -12.36 30.89 -7.47
C SER A 2 -12.07 30.07 -8.72
N ASN A 3 -12.54 30.54 -9.88
CA ASN A 3 -12.28 29.95 -11.20
C ASN A 3 -10.78 30.15 -11.58
N HIS A 4 -9.86 29.66 -10.75
CA HIS A 4 -8.45 29.67 -11.11
C HIS A 4 -8.17 28.48 -12.00
N ALA A 5 -8.04 28.71 -13.28
CA ALA A 5 -7.59 27.70 -14.24
C ALA A 5 -6.07 27.52 -14.04
N TYR A 6 -5.66 26.47 -13.35
CA TYR A 6 -4.25 26.09 -13.18
C TYR A 6 -3.58 25.89 -14.55
N ARG A 7 -2.29 26.25 -14.64
CA ARG A 7 -1.49 26.12 -15.87
C ARG A 7 -0.99 24.68 -16.09
N GLN A 8 -0.60 24.02 -15.02
CA GLN A 8 0.00 22.67 -15.04
C GLN A 8 -0.85 21.64 -14.28
N VAL A 9 -1.32 21.98 -13.08
CA VAL A 9 -2.12 21.09 -12.23
C VAL A 9 -3.52 20.88 -12.86
N GLY A 10 -4.05 19.66 -12.71
CA GLY A 10 -5.33 19.26 -13.34
C GLY A 10 -5.20 18.89 -14.81
N LYS A 11 -3.99 18.86 -15.36
CA LYS A 11 -3.72 18.49 -16.75
C LYS A 11 -3.04 17.14 -16.87
N SER A 12 -3.35 16.42 -17.94
CA SER A 12 -2.77 15.12 -18.27
C SER A 12 -1.42 15.31 -18.98
N VAL A 13 -0.39 15.66 -18.21
CA VAL A 13 0.97 15.72 -18.75
C VAL A 13 1.59 14.31 -18.83
N ARG A 14 2.52 14.15 -19.79
CA ARG A 14 3.23 12.88 -19.97
C ARG A 14 4.11 12.58 -18.77
N LYS A 15 4.15 11.29 -18.36
CA LYS A 15 5.05 10.83 -17.31
C LYS A 15 6.51 11.12 -17.68
N LYS A 16 7.28 11.76 -16.78
CA LYS A 16 8.64 12.29 -17.05
C LYS A 16 9.63 11.24 -17.53
N ASP A 17 9.57 10.02 -17.00
CA ASP A 17 10.46 8.92 -17.36
C ASP A 17 9.94 8.01 -18.49
N SER A 18 8.73 8.26 -19.01
CA SER A 18 8.06 7.35 -19.96
C SER A 18 8.88 7.05 -21.21
N LEU A 19 9.53 8.06 -21.79
CA LEU A 19 10.34 7.86 -22.99
C LEU A 19 11.55 6.95 -22.72
N GLN A 20 12.23 7.13 -21.60
CA GLN A 20 13.41 6.34 -21.26
C GLN A 20 13.05 4.88 -20.99
N LEU A 21 11.91 4.65 -20.33
CA LEU A 21 11.38 3.31 -20.11
C LEU A 21 11.03 2.61 -21.43
N LEU A 22 10.37 3.32 -22.36
CA LEU A 22 10.02 2.79 -23.69
C LEU A 22 11.25 2.50 -24.56
N LEU A 23 12.35 3.25 -24.36
CA LEU A 23 13.63 3.03 -25.04
C LEU A 23 14.47 1.92 -24.38
N GLY A 24 13.99 1.27 -23.32
CA GLY A 24 14.70 0.18 -22.65
C GLY A 24 16.00 0.61 -21.97
N LYS A 25 16.07 1.83 -21.46
CA LYS A 25 17.26 2.27 -20.70
C LYS A 25 17.38 1.49 -19.39
N PRO A 26 18.59 1.03 -19.00
CA PRO A 26 18.82 0.35 -17.73
C PRO A 26 18.50 1.27 -16.56
N VAL A 27 17.52 0.92 -15.75
CA VAL A 27 17.05 1.77 -14.65
C VAL A 27 16.59 0.99 -13.41
N TYR A 28 16.44 -0.33 -13.50
CA TYR A 28 16.05 -1.21 -12.41
C TYR A 28 17.26 -1.78 -11.67
N THR A 29 17.09 -2.26 -10.45
CA THR A 29 18.19 -2.82 -9.63
C THR A 29 19.00 -3.87 -10.39
N ALA A 30 18.36 -4.77 -11.14
CA ALA A 30 19.06 -5.82 -11.89
C ALA A 30 19.83 -5.32 -13.12
N ASP A 31 19.55 -4.10 -13.59
CA ASP A 31 20.22 -3.53 -14.77
C ASP A 31 21.55 -2.85 -14.42
N ILE A 32 21.80 -2.54 -13.14
CA ILE A 32 22.93 -1.71 -12.69
C ILE A 32 23.96 -2.48 -11.86
N VAL A 33 23.96 -3.80 -11.95
CA VAL A 33 24.81 -4.69 -11.14
C VAL A 33 26.02 -5.18 -11.95
N PRO A 34 27.25 -4.63 -11.76
CA PRO A 34 28.47 -5.23 -12.26
C PRO A 34 29.06 -6.18 -11.21
N ASP A 35 29.62 -7.32 -11.64
CA ASP A 35 30.54 -8.24 -10.92
C ASP A 35 30.23 -8.48 -9.42
N ALA A 36 28.95 -8.58 -9.05
CA ALA A 36 28.54 -8.82 -7.68
C ALA A 36 28.45 -10.31 -7.36
N LEU A 37 28.70 -10.67 -6.10
CA LEU A 37 28.39 -12.00 -5.59
C LEU A 37 26.89 -12.25 -5.69
N VAL A 38 26.53 -13.38 -6.23
CA VAL A 38 25.13 -13.85 -6.23
C VAL A 38 24.81 -14.42 -4.86
N VAL A 39 23.77 -13.90 -4.23
CA VAL A 39 23.25 -14.37 -2.94
C VAL A 39 22.00 -15.20 -3.18
N LYS A 40 22.05 -16.48 -2.82
CA LYS A 40 20.90 -17.38 -2.82
C LYS A 40 20.65 -17.95 -1.44
N LEU A 41 19.39 -18.28 -1.16
CA LEU A 41 18.90 -18.63 0.18
C LEU A 41 18.44 -20.09 0.19
N LEU A 42 18.95 -20.86 1.15
CA LEU A 42 18.36 -22.16 1.48
C LEU A 42 17.12 -21.93 2.31
N ARG A 43 16.00 -22.48 1.86
CA ARG A 43 14.67 -22.32 2.46
C ARG A 43 14.25 -23.57 3.22
N SER A 44 13.54 -23.37 4.34
CA SER A 44 12.94 -24.47 5.10
C SER A 44 11.81 -25.15 4.33
N PRO A 45 11.80 -26.50 4.26
CA PRO A 45 10.65 -27.24 3.76
C PRO A 45 9.57 -27.48 4.84
N HIS A 46 9.81 -27.03 6.09
CA HIS A 46 8.95 -27.26 7.23
C HIS A 46 8.32 -25.96 7.72
N ALA A 47 7.05 -26.03 8.09
CA ALA A 47 6.31 -24.90 8.64
C ALA A 47 6.72 -24.56 10.08
N ASN A 48 7.14 -25.55 10.86
CA ASN A 48 7.61 -25.38 12.24
C ASN A 48 8.68 -26.44 12.54
N ALA A 49 9.94 -26.01 12.77
CA ALA A 49 11.02 -26.93 13.08
C ALA A 49 12.20 -26.23 13.75
N MET A 50 12.93 -26.97 14.59
CA MET A 50 14.25 -26.57 15.07
C MET A 50 15.34 -27.15 14.17
N VAL A 51 16.25 -26.35 13.67
CA VAL A 51 17.44 -26.84 12.99
C VAL A 51 18.40 -27.43 14.02
N LYS A 52 18.55 -28.75 14.06
CA LYS A 52 19.45 -29.45 14.97
C LYS A 52 20.91 -29.34 14.56
N ALA A 53 21.15 -29.53 13.24
CA ALA A 53 22.48 -29.47 12.68
C ALA A 53 22.42 -29.06 11.20
N ILE A 54 23.44 -28.39 10.73
CA ILE A 54 23.63 -28.03 9.35
C ILE A 54 25.09 -28.31 8.92
N ASP A 55 25.27 -29.08 7.84
CA ASP A 55 26.58 -29.35 7.27
C ASP A 55 26.72 -28.61 5.93
N VAL A 56 27.52 -27.55 5.95
CA VAL A 56 27.86 -26.71 4.79
C VAL A 56 29.22 -27.06 4.17
N SER A 57 29.92 -28.07 4.71
CA SER A 57 31.31 -28.39 4.35
C SER A 57 31.52 -28.73 2.87
N LYS A 58 30.53 -29.40 2.25
CA LYS A 58 30.54 -29.74 0.82
C LYS A 58 30.14 -28.55 -0.05
N ALA A 59 29.25 -27.69 0.44
CA ALA A 59 28.83 -26.49 -0.26
C ALA A 59 29.96 -25.48 -0.39
N LYS A 60 30.72 -25.26 0.70
CA LYS A 60 31.90 -24.38 0.72
C LYS A 60 33.02 -24.82 -0.21
N LYS A 61 33.04 -26.10 -0.69
CA LYS A 61 34.03 -26.65 -1.62
C LYS A 61 33.60 -26.56 -3.09
N VAL A 62 32.46 -25.99 -3.40
CA VAL A 62 32.04 -25.80 -4.79
C VAL A 62 32.80 -24.64 -5.39
N ASP A 63 33.41 -24.86 -6.56
CA ASP A 63 34.18 -23.84 -7.27
C ASP A 63 33.27 -22.61 -7.53
N GLY A 64 33.78 -21.41 -7.24
CA GLY A 64 33.06 -20.15 -7.35
C GLY A 64 32.17 -19.81 -6.14
N VAL A 65 32.10 -20.66 -5.11
CA VAL A 65 31.49 -20.32 -3.82
C VAL A 65 32.51 -19.56 -2.97
N VAL A 66 32.09 -18.37 -2.50
CA VAL A 66 32.91 -17.53 -1.62
C VAL A 66 32.70 -17.92 -0.16
N ASP A 67 31.45 -18.06 0.27
CA ASP A 67 31.12 -18.56 1.61
C ASP A 67 29.66 -19.06 1.69
N VAL A 68 29.35 -19.76 2.80
CA VAL A 68 28.01 -20.20 3.18
C VAL A 68 27.81 -19.88 4.65
N PHE A 69 26.78 -19.10 4.97
CA PHE A 69 26.47 -18.62 6.28
C PHE A 69 25.21 -19.27 6.86
N THR A 70 25.20 -19.46 8.18
CA THR A 70 24.14 -20.10 8.95
C THR A 70 23.73 -19.20 10.13
N TRP A 71 22.84 -19.65 11.02
CA TRP A 71 22.48 -18.91 12.24
C TRP A 71 23.67 -18.63 13.16
N GLU A 72 24.78 -19.38 13.06
CA GLU A 72 25.98 -19.19 13.87
C GLU A 72 26.81 -17.98 13.42
N ASP A 73 26.61 -17.51 12.19
CA ASP A 73 27.40 -16.45 11.55
C ASP A 73 26.78 -15.07 11.63
N VAL A 74 25.45 -15.00 11.88
CA VAL A 74 24.65 -13.78 11.86
C VAL A 74 24.51 -13.14 13.24
N PRO A 75 24.20 -11.84 13.35
CA PRO A 75 23.85 -11.21 14.61
C PRO A 75 22.65 -11.88 15.28
N THR A 76 22.69 -11.99 16.60
CA THR A 76 21.63 -12.60 17.43
C THR A 76 20.58 -11.58 17.89
N GLN A 77 20.70 -10.34 17.50
CA GLN A 77 19.77 -9.26 17.85
C GLN A 77 18.51 -9.34 16.99
N ARG A 78 17.34 -9.46 17.64
CA ARG A 78 16.06 -9.39 16.94
C ARG A 78 15.77 -7.98 16.44
N PHE A 79 15.10 -7.90 15.28
CA PHE A 79 14.70 -6.66 14.66
C PHE A 79 13.27 -6.76 14.12
N SER A 80 12.64 -5.61 13.87
CA SER A 80 11.38 -5.51 13.15
C SER A 80 11.64 -5.32 11.66
N ASN A 81 10.93 -6.07 10.82
CA ASN A 81 11.06 -6.01 9.36
C ASN A 81 10.16 -4.96 8.70
N ALA A 82 9.23 -4.42 9.46
CA ALA A 82 8.35 -3.34 9.06
C ALA A 82 8.76 -2.02 9.71
N GLY A 83 8.16 -0.93 9.27
CA GLY A 83 8.48 0.33 9.87
C GLY A 83 7.72 1.49 9.26
N GLN A 84 6.61 1.85 9.90
CA GLN A 84 5.88 3.06 9.53
C GLN A 84 6.18 4.21 10.50
N THR A 85 6.53 3.91 11.76
CA THR A 85 6.73 4.90 12.80
C THR A 85 8.01 4.65 13.57
N TYR A 86 8.32 5.50 14.52
CA TYR A 86 9.20 5.21 15.63
C TYR A 86 8.56 5.81 16.91
N PRO A 87 8.36 5.02 17.98
CA PRO A 87 8.63 3.56 18.05
C PRO A 87 7.76 2.77 17.05
N GLU A 88 8.32 1.66 16.54
CA GLU A 88 7.64 0.80 15.58
C GLU A 88 6.43 0.09 16.23
N THR A 89 5.30 0.09 15.53
CA THR A 89 4.08 -0.66 15.89
C THR A 89 4.13 -2.13 15.42
N SER A 90 5.34 -2.65 15.19
CA SER A 90 5.61 -4.00 14.71
C SER A 90 6.58 -4.69 15.67
N PRO A 91 6.43 -6.00 15.94
CA PRO A 91 7.27 -6.70 16.87
C PRO A 91 8.71 -6.86 16.39
N TYR A 92 9.63 -6.96 17.35
CA TYR A 92 11.01 -7.38 17.16
C TYR A 92 11.06 -8.89 17.36
N ASP A 93 10.72 -9.63 16.33
CA ASP A 93 10.56 -11.08 16.35
C ASP A 93 11.45 -11.83 15.34
N ARG A 94 12.17 -11.10 14.47
CA ARG A 94 12.96 -11.67 13.38
C ARG A 94 14.47 -11.59 13.64
N LEU A 95 15.19 -12.64 13.21
CA LEU A 95 16.64 -12.66 13.01
C LEU A 95 16.94 -12.73 11.51
N ILE A 96 18.19 -12.42 11.08
CA ILE A 96 18.61 -12.62 9.68
C ILE A 96 18.48 -14.10 9.29
N ILE A 97 18.93 -15.01 10.15
CA ILE A 97 18.69 -16.45 10.11
C ILE A 97 18.37 -16.87 11.54
N ASP A 98 17.25 -17.55 11.75
CA ASP A 98 16.89 -18.14 13.03
C ASP A 98 17.11 -19.67 12.99
N ARG A 99 17.48 -20.24 14.10
CA ARG A 99 17.53 -21.69 14.29
C ARG A 99 16.14 -22.32 14.34
N HIS A 100 15.14 -21.57 14.80
CA HIS A 100 13.73 -21.93 14.77
C HIS A 100 13.10 -21.42 13.49
N VAL A 101 12.79 -22.30 12.55
CA VAL A 101 12.06 -21.97 11.32
C VAL A 101 10.57 -22.04 11.58
N ARG A 102 9.82 -21.03 11.10
CA ARG A 102 8.43 -20.80 11.48
C ARG A 102 7.42 -20.86 10.33
N TYR A 103 7.91 -20.98 9.09
CA TYR A 103 7.04 -21.23 7.93
C TYR A 103 7.81 -21.93 6.80
N VAL A 104 7.09 -22.54 5.87
CA VAL A 104 7.71 -23.14 4.66
C VAL A 104 8.22 -22.02 3.78
N GLY A 105 9.54 -21.90 3.68
CA GLY A 105 10.19 -20.79 2.98
C GLY A 105 11.09 -19.92 3.88
N ASP A 106 11.08 -20.15 5.20
CA ASP A 106 11.96 -19.45 6.12
C ASP A 106 13.45 -19.73 5.83
N VAL A 107 14.32 -18.76 6.05
CA VAL A 107 15.74 -18.84 5.63
C VAL A 107 16.55 -19.66 6.61
N VAL A 108 17.28 -20.66 6.10
CA VAL A 108 18.13 -21.59 6.86
C VAL A 108 19.60 -21.32 6.65
N ALA A 109 20.01 -20.92 5.44
CA ALA A 109 21.37 -20.56 5.12
C ALA A 109 21.43 -19.55 3.98
N ILE A 110 22.55 -18.80 3.92
CA ILE A 110 22.86 -17.84 2.87
C ILE A 110 24.09 -18.37 2.10
N VAL A 111 23.98 -18.52 0.78
CA VAL A 111 25.10 -18.86 -0.09
C VAL A 111 25.54 -17.61 -0.83
N ALA A 112 26.82 -17.29 -0.79
CA ALA A 112 27.47 -16.24 -1.55
C ALA A 112 28.42 -16.87 -2.59
N ALA A 113 28.17 -16.66 -3.88
CA ALA A 113 28.94 -17.26 -4.97
C ALA A 113 29.17 -16.26 -6.12
N GLU A 114 30.17 -16.54 -6.97
CA GLU A 114 30.51 -15.72 -8.14
C GLU A 114 29.53 -15.88 -9.30
N THR A 115 28.77 -16.99 -9.33
CA THR A 115 27.77 -17.27 -10.37
C THR A 115 26.53 -17.92 -9.77
N GLU A 116 25.39 -17.79 -10.46
CA GLU A 116 24.15 -18.50 -10.10
C GLU A 116 24.33 -20.00 -10.07
N GLN A 117 25.04 -20.56 -11.06
CA GLN A 117 25.29 -22.01 -11.16
C GLN A 117 26.09 -22.54 -9.95
N ALA A 118 27.10 -21.76 -9.51
CA ALA A 118 27.88 -22.11 -8.31
C ALA A 118 26.99 -22.05 -7.05
N ALA A 119 26.14 -21.02 -6.93
CA ALA A 119 25.22 -20.87 -5.82
C ALA A 119 24.20 -22.02 -5.76
N ASP A 120 23.56 -22.36 -6.89
CA ASP A 120 22.57 -23.45 -6.97
C ASP A 120 23.19 -24.82 -6.65
N LYS A 121 24.42 -25.06 -7.16
CA LYS A 121 25.17 -26.27 -6.85
C LYS A 121 25.53 -26.34 -5.38
N ALA A 122 25.88 -25.21 -4.75
CA ALA A 122 26.17 -25.14 -3.32
C ALA A 122 24.91 -25.43 -2.49
N LEU A 123 23.78 -24.80 -2.80
CA LEU A 123 22.50 -25.05 -2.11
C LEU A 123 22.16 -26.55 -2.09
N SER A 124 22.34 -27.25 -3.23
CA SER A 124 22.06 -28.70 -3.31
C SER A 124 23.01 -29.57 -2.48
N ARG A 125 24.14 -29.02 -1.98
CA ARG A 125 25.14 -29.73 -1.17
C ARG A 125 25.03 -29.50 0.33
N ILE A 126 24.20 -28.54 0.76
CA ILE A 126 23.92 -28.29 2.18
C ILE A 126 23.03 -29.40 2.71
N LYS A 127 23.37 -29.94 3.87
CA LYS A 127 22.56 -30.94 4.56
C LYS A 127 22.06 -30.37 5.87
N VAL A 128 20.76 -30.39 6.08
CA VAL A 128 20.09 -29.90 7.29
C VAL A 128 19.40 -31.07 8.01
N THR A 129 19.57 -31.13 9.32
CA THR A 129 18.82 -32.04 10.19
C THR A 129 17.83 -31.23 11.00
N TYR A 130 16.57 -31.51 10.85
CA TYR A 130 15.48 -30.83 11.54
C TYR A 130 14.90 -31.67 12.66
N ASP A 131 14.43 -31.00 13.70
CA ASP A 131 13.45 -31.49 14.66
C ASP A 131 12.11 -30.87 14.31
N VAL A 132 11.27 -31.61 13.65
CA VAL A 132 10.00 -31.08 13.11
C VAL A 132 8.98 -31.01 14.25
N LEU A 133 8.37 -29.85 14.39
CA LEU A 133 7.38 -29.51 15.40
C LEU A 133 5.98 -29.45 14.75
N GLU A 134 4.94 -29.50 15.59
CA GLU A 134 3.57 -29.30 15.16
C GLU A 134 3.37 -27.83 14.75
N PRO A 135 2.82 -27.52 13.54
CA PRO A 135 2.55 -26.16 13.12
C PRO A 135 1.12 -25.71 13.47
N VAL A 136 0.96 -24.42 13.72
CA VAL A 136 -0.34 -23.74 13.79
C VAL A 136 -0.63 -23.15 12.40
N LEU A 137 -1.52 -23.78 11.63
CA LEU A 137 -1.87 -23.34 10.26
C LEU A 137 -3.26 -22.70 10.17
N ASP A 138 -4.15 -23.04 11.09
CA ASP A 138 -5.50 -22.48 11.17
C ASP A 138 -5.50 -21.26 12.12
N PHE A 139 -5.56 -20.06 11.55
CA PHE A 139 -5.50 -18.82 12.35
C PHE A 139 -6.72 -18.65 13.26
N THR A 140 -7.86 -19.27 12.95
CA THR A 140 -9.05 -19.22 13.81
C THR A 140 -8.87 -19.96 15.14
N ARG A 141 -7.82 -20.78 15.23
CA ARG A 141 -7.42 -21.56 16.41
C ARG A 141 -6.05 -21.19 16.96
N ALA A 142 -5.48 -20.07 16.47
CA ALA A 142 -4.11 -19.68 16.84
C ALA A 142 -4.05 -19.00 18.20
N LEU A 143 -5.06 -18.18 18.54
CA LEU A 143 -5.12 -17.52 19.84
C LEU A 143 -5.25 -18.57 20.95
N ASP A 144 -4.39 -18.44 21.96
CA ASP A 144 -4.31 -19.38 23.11
C ASP A 144 -4.03 -20.85 22.70
N ASN A 145 -3.45 -21.08 21.53
CA ASN A 145 -3.04 -22.40 21.09
C ASN A 145 -1.88 -22.91 21.96
N PRO A 146 -1.85 -24.20 22.36
CA PRO A 146 -0.74 -24.76 23.12
C PRO A 146 0.60 -24.72 22.36
N VAL A 147 0.59 -24.69 21.03
CA VAL A 147 1.79 -24.47 20.22
C VAL A 147 2.00 -22.96 20.08
N VAL A 148 3.11 -22.47 20.64
CA VAL A 148 3.49 -21.05 20.61
C VAL A 148 4.48 -20.82 19.47
N VAL A 149 4.15 -19.90 18.55
CA VAL A 149 4.99 -19.58 17.39
C VAL A 149 6.25 -18.82 17.79
N HIS A 150 6.15 -17.92 18.77
CA HIS A 150 7.26 -17.15 19.34
C HIS A 150 7.44 -17.44 20.84
N PRO A 151 8.08 -18.59 21.19
CA PRO A 151 8.31 -18.96 22.59
C PRO A 151 9.51 -18.27 23.24
N GLU A 152 10.35 -17.54 22.48
CA GLU A 152 11.56 -16.87 22.95
C GLU A 152 11.26 -15.70 23.90
N ASP A 153 12.16 -15.47 24.86
CA ASP A 153 12.03 -14.42 25.87
C ASP A 153 12.58 -13.06 25.40
N ASP A 154 13.34 -13.03 24.30
CA ASP A 154 13.87 -11.81 23.70
C ASP A 154 12.93 -11.18 22.64
N TRP A 155 11.75 -11.77 22.43
CA TRP A 155 10.65 -11.14 21.71
C TRP A 155 10.21 -9.85 22.42
N LYS A 156 9.97 -8.78 21.67
CA LYS A 156 9.49 -7.52 22.25
C LYS A 156 8.67 -6.69 21.27
N MET A 157 7.79 -5.87 21.84
CA MET A 157 7.07 -4.78 21.18
C MET A 157 7.51 -3.46 21.81
N LEU A 158 7.70 -2.41 21.02
CA LEU A 158 8.09 -1.08 21.54
C LEU A 158 6.89 -0.22 21.96
N CYS A 159 5.70 -0.58 21.51
CA CYS A 159 4.45 0.08 21.87
C CYS A 159 3.56 -0.92 22.63
N ASP A 160 2.71 -0.41 23.54
CA ASP A 160 1.67 -1.23 24.13
C ASP A 160 0.49 -1.35 23.15
N LEU A 161 0.38 -2.50 22.52
CA LEU A 161 -0.68 -2.85 21.56
C LEU A 161 -1.48 -4.06 22.00
N GLY A 162 -1.47 -4.38 23.31
CA GLY A 162 -2.11 -5.57 23.87
C GLY A 162 -1.47 -6.88 23.43
N SER A 163 -0.19 -6.84 23.05
CA SER A 163 0.54 -7.99 22.49
C SER A 163 0.89 -9.01 23.56
N ASP A 164 0.78 -10.30 23.23
CA ASP A 164 1.23 -11.42 24.04
C ASP A 164 1.67 -12.59 23.16
N SER A 165 2.99 -12.69 22.92
CA SER A 165 3.54 -13.73 22.03
C SER A 165 3.29 -15.15 22.54
N LYS A 166 3.15 -15.33 23.87
CA LYS A 166 2.89 -16.66 24.47
C LYS A 166 1.45 -17.14 24.23
N ARG A 167 0.55 -16.22 23.85
CA ARG A 167 -0.81 -16.50 23.42
C ARG A 167 -0.98 -16.51 21.90
N ASN A 168 0.11 -16.38 21.17
CA ASN A 168 0.12 -16.11 19.72
C ASN A 168 -0.62 -14.82 19.33
N LEU A 169 -0.73 -13.85 20.24
CA LEU A 169 -1.37 -12.54 20.00
C LEU A 169 -0.31 -11.50 19.62
N VAL A 170 -0.36 -11.04 18.36
CA VAL A 170 0.54 -9.99 17.86
C VAL A 170 0.11 -8.62 18.37
N SER A 171 -1.19 -8.35 18.28
CA SER A 171 -1.77 -7.08 18.73
C SER A 171 -3.29 -7.17 18.81
N THR A 172 -3.89 -6.25 19.56
CA THR A 172 -5.32 -5.99 19.56
C THR A 172 -5.56 -4.50 19.38
N THR A 173 -6.68 -4.14 18.74
CA THR A 173 -7.13 -2.75 18.60
C THR A 173 -8.65 -2.70 18.58
N GLY A 174 -9.24 -1.56 18.90
CA GLY A 174 -10.66 -1.38 18.84
C GLY A 174 -11.07 0.03 19.23
N ASP A 175 -12.32 0.36 18.92
CA ASP A 175 -12.97 1.62 19.29
C ASP A 175 -14.48 1.40 19.40
N ALA A 176 -15.17 2.20 20.18
CA ALA A 176 -16.61 2.09 20.36
C ALA A 176 -17.22 3.44 20.79
N ASP A 177 -18.44 3.70 20.36
CA ASP A 177 -19.24 4.81 20.82
C ASP A 177 -20.71 4.36 20.91
N GLY A 178 -21.41 4.78 22.00
CA GLY A 178 -22.76 4.36 22.32
C GLY A 178 -22.88 2.93 22.86
N ASP A 179 -24.08 2.54 23.24
CA ASP A 179 -24.41 1.19 23.73
C ASP A 179 -24.87 0.31 22.56
N ILE A 180 -23.94 -0.38 21.96
CA ILE A 180 -24.18 -1.19 20.75
C ILE A 180 -25.22 -2.30 20.97
N GLU A 181 -25.20 -2.96 22.14
CA GLU A 181 -26.12 -4.07 22.43
C GLU A 181 -27.56 -3.57 22.60
N THR A 182 -27.75 -2.46 23.32
CA THR A 182 -29.08 -1.84 23.49
C THR A 182 -29.63 -1.36 22.14
N VAL A 183 -28.83 -0.71 21.31
CA VAL A 183 -29.28 -0.23 19.99
C VAL A 183 -29.60 -1.39 19.06
N LEU A 184 -28.76 -2.44 19.02
CA LEU A 184 -29.02 -3.64 18.21
C LEU A 184 -30.34 -4.34 18.63
N ALA A 185 -30.60 -4.43 19.94
CA ALA A 185 -31.80 -5.07 20.44
C ALA A 185 -33.08 -4.28 20.11
N ASP A 186 -32.97 -2.97 19.90
CA ASP A 186 -34.08 -2.06 19.52
C ASP A 186 -34.28 -1.93 18.00
N CYS A 187 -33.41 -2.55 17.19
CA CYS A 187 -33.54 -2.51 15.74
C CYS A 187 -34.58 -3.52 15.23
N ASP A 188 -35.32 -3.14 14.18
CA ASP A 188 -36.30 -4.01 13.52
C ASP A 188 -35.65 -5.16 12.74
N VAL A 189 -34.46 -4.92 12.21
CA VAL A 189 -33.70 -5.86 11.39
C VAL A 189 -32.23 -5.85 11.83
N VAL A 190 -31.68 -7.03 12.06
CA VAL A 190 -30.25 -7.20 12.37
C VAL A 190 -29.66 -8.21 11.37
N ILE A 191 -28.63 -7.77 10.66
CA ILE A 191 -27.75 -8.64 9.88
C ILE A 191 -26.60 -9.05 10.79
N ASP A 192 -26.44 -10.35 11.06
CA ASP A 192 -25.32 -10.90 11.82
C ASP A 192 -24.65 -11.97 10.96
N ARG A 193 -23.52 -11.64 10.39
CA ARG A 193 -22.81 -12.47 9.40
C ARG A 193 -21.30 -12.42 9.60
N THR A 194 -20.66 -13.53 9.21
CA THR A 194 -19.21 -13.63 9.16
C THR A 194 -18.76 -13.71 7.70
N TYR A 195 -17.75 -12.90 7.37
CA TYR A 195 -17.13 -12.80 6.06
C TYR A 195 -15.68 -13.28 6.17
N HIS A 196 -15.17 -13.91 5.10
CA HIS A 196 -13.81 -14.44 5.05
C HIS A 196 -13.10 -13.97 3.79
N THR A 197 -11.87 -13.46 3.95
CA THR A 197 -11.00 -13.08 2.84
C THR A 197 -9.70 -13.83 2.95
N LYS A 198 -9.21 -14.39 1.83
CA LYS A 198 -7.93 -15.10 1.75
C LYS A 198 -6.74 -14.15 1.78
N ALA A 199 -5.56 -14.71 1.94
CA ALA A 199 -4.31 -14.05 1.62
C ALA A 199 -4.20 -13.89 0.09
N PHE A 200 -3.76 -12.70 -0.37
CA PHE A 200 -3.55 -12.42 -1.79
C PHE A 200 -2.15 -11.84 -2.01
N ASN A 201 -1.48 -12.29 -3.07
CA ASN A 201 -0.16 -11.78 -3.42
C ASN A 201 -0.25 -10.50 -4.27
N GLN A 202 0.65 -9.55 -4.02
CA GLN A 202 0.72 -8.28 -4.78
C GLN A 202 1.11 -8.50 -6.24
N ALA A 203 1.77 -9.61 -6.53
CA ALA A 203 2.13 -10.07 -7.88
C ALA A 203 2.82 -9.00 -8.75
N MET A 204 3.59 -8.11 -8.10
CA MET A 204 4.34 -7.07 -8.82
C MET A 204 5.25 -7.71 -9.88
N MET A 205 5.36 -7.05 -11.06
CA MET A 205 6.15 -7.57 -12.18
C MET A 205 7.62 -7.75 -11.79
N GLU A 206 8.22 -6.76 -11.15
CA GLU A 206 9.55 -6.83 -10.58
C GLU A 206 9.49 -7.48 -9.19
N THR A 207 10.15 -8.65 -9.04
CA THR A 207 10.30 -9.35 -7.76
C THR A 207 11.16 -8.55 -6.77
N PHE A 208 11.28 -9.02 -5.53
CA PHE A 208 12.20 -8.42 -4.56
C PHE A 208 13.63 -8.56 -5.02
N ARG A 209 14.40 -7.47 -4.95
CA ARG A 209 15.81 -7.45 -5.35
C ARG A 209 16.59 -6.31 -4.72
N THR A 210 17.80 -6.61 -4.31
CA THR A 210 18.69 -5.67 -3.65
C THR A 210 20.13 -5.95 -4.05
N PHE A 211 20.85 -4.89 -4.40
CA PHE A 211 22.30 -4.88 -4.59
C PHE A 211 22.96 -4.12 -3.43
N THR A 212 24.13 -4.56 -3.00
CA THR A 212 24.90 -3.93 -1.93
C THR A 212 26.38 -3.91 -2.23
N GLU A 213 27.06 -2.86 -1.80
CA GLU A 213 28.50 -2.69 -1.92
C GLU A 213 29.03 -1.86 -0.75
N LEU A 214 30.36 -1.80 -0.57
CA LEU A 214 31.01 -0.82 0.27
C LEU A 214 31.43 0.39 -0.58
N ASP A 215 30.98 1.59 -0.20
CA ASP A 215 31.39 2.81 -0.85
C ASP A 215 32.88 3.14 -0.57
N ARG A 216 33.41 4.16 -1.22
CA ARG A 216 34.80 4.61 -1.03
C ARG A 216 35.18 4.99 0.40
N TYR A 217 34.20 5.17 1.28
CA TYR A 217 34.41 5.46 2.71
C TYR A 217 34.19 4.21 3.58
N GLY A 218 33.98 3.05 2.97
CA GLY A 218 33.68 1.79 3.65
C GLY A 218 32.31 1.75 4.32
N ARG A 219 31.36 2.59 3.86
CA ARG A 219 29.96 2.51 4.29
C ARG A 219 29.19 1.53 3.42
N LEU A 220 28.22 0.88 3.99
CA LEU A 220 27.30 0.01 3.25
C LEU A 220 26.39 0.87 2.36
N HIS A 221 26.52 0.74 1.05
CA HIS A 221 25.63 1.32 0.06
C HIS A 221 24.68 0.23 -0.44
N VAL A 222 23.38 0.52 -0.38
CA VAL A 222 22.29 -0.40 -0.69
C VAL A 222 21.44 0.20 -1.80
N ILE A 223 21.35 -0.49 -2.93
CA ILE A 223 20.44 -0.15 -4.02
C ILE A 223 19.31 -1.16 -4.01
N SER A 224 18.13 -0.75 -3.58
CA SER A 224 17.00 -1.65 -3.41
C SER A 224 15.73 -1.15 -4.09
N SER A 225 15.00 -2.11 -4.65
CA SER A 225 13.62 -1.89 -5.14
C SER A 225 12.65 -1.80 -3.96
N THR A 226 12.68 -0.64 -3.26
CA THR A 226 11.93 -0.41 -2.03
C THR A 226 11.10 0.88 -2.08
N GLN A 227 9.97 0.89 -1.36
CA GLN A 227 9.11 2.06 -1.17
C GLN A 227 9.57 2.97 -0.02
N ILE A 228 10.54 2.51 0.82
CA ILE A 228 10.81 3.02 2.17
C ILE A 228 12.31 3.13 2.47
N VAL A 229 13.07 3.87 1.67
CA VAL A 229 14.55 3.95 1.79
C VAL A 229 15.05 4.28 3.20
N PHE A 230 14.40 5.22 3.91
CA PHE A 230 14.79 5.63 5.25
C PHE A 230 14.48 4.55 6.30
N HIS A 231 13.41 3.79 6.13
CA HIS A 231 13.09 2.66 6.99
C HIS A 231 13.99 1.46 6.71
N VAL A 232 14.31 1.17 5.45
CA VAL A 232 15.31 0.13 5.10
C VAL A 232 16.64 0.43 5.78
N ARG A 233 17.11 1.70 5.76
CA ARG A 233 18.32 2.11 6.49
C ARG A 233 18.22 1.82 7.98
N ARG A 234 17.08 2.09 8.62
CA ARG A 234 16.83 1.79 10.03
C ARG A 234 16.81 0.28 10.30
N ILE A 235 16.08 -0.48 9.51
CA ILE A 235 15.96 -1.95 9.64
C ILE A 235 17.32 -2.60 9.50
N LEU A 236 18.11 -2.24 8.50
CA LEU A 236 19.46 -2.77 8.31
C LEU A 236 20.41 -2.38 9.45
N SER A 237 20.27 -1.16 10.00
CA SER A 237 21.03 -0.75 11.18
C SER A 237 20.77 -1.66 12.39
N HIS A 238 19.51 -2.02 12.61
CA HIS A 238 19.12 -2.95 13.67
C HIS A 238 19.55 -4.38 13.37
N ALA A 239 19.26 -4.89 12.16
CA ALA A 239 19.57 -6.26 11.78
C ALA A 239 21.08 -6.57 11.79
N LEU A 240 21.92 -5.62 11.36
CA LEU A 240 23.38 -5.77 11.27
C LEU A 240 24.12 -5.27 12.53
N GLY A 241 23.44 -4.57 13.44
CA GLY A 241 24.07 -4.00 14.64
C GLY A 241 25.06 -2.87 14.31
N ILE A 242 24.86 -2.09 13.22
CA ILE A 242 25.74 -0.99 12.80
C ILE A 242 25.01 0.35 12.82
N PRO A 243 25.72 1.48 13.04
CA PRO A 243 25.10 2.81 13.04
C PRO A 243 24.47 3.17 11.70
N LYS A 244 23.34 3.89 11.71
CA LYS A 244 22.67 4.40 10.50
C LYS A 244 23.58 5.26 9.61
N SER A 245 24.54 5.97 10.20
CA SER A 245 25.55 6.76 9.47
C SER A 245 26.49 5.92 8.59
N ARG A 246 26.56 4.61 8.84
CA ARG A 246 27.34 3.67 8.05
C ARG A 246 26.55 3.04 6.91
N ILE A 247 25.30 3.47 6.68
CA ILE A 247 24.39 2.90 5.70
C ILE A 247 23.83 4.03 4.83
N ARG A 248 23.98 3.92 3.51
CA ARG A 248 23.26 4.68 2.50
C ARG A 248 22.30 3.75 1.78
N VAL A 249 21.06 4.18 1.59
CA VAL A 249 20.04 3.43 0.83
C VAL A 249 19.54 4.31 -0.30
N GLU A 250 19.56 3.77 -1.50
CA GLU A 250 19.10 4.42 -2.73
C GLU A 250 18.09 3.51 -3.44
N LYS A 251 17.04 4.09 -4.00
CA LYS A 251 16.10 3.37 -4.85
C LYS A 251 16.33 3.69 -6.33
N PRO A 252 16.45 2.69 -7.19
CA PRO A 252 16.36 2.87 -8.64
C PRO A 252 14.89 2.96 -9.08
N ARG A 253 14.59 2.77 -10.36
CA ARG A 253 13.21 2.56 -10.80
C ARG A 253 12.63 1.29 -10.18
N ILE A 254 11.35 1.33 -9.80
CA ILE A 254 10.65 0.23 -9.15
C ILE A 254 9.57 -0.30 -10.10
N GLY A 255 9.59 -1.60 -10.38
CA GLY A 255 8.66 -2.30 -11.26
C GLY A 255 7.40 -2.80 -10.56
N GLY A 256 6.71 -1.89 -9.84
CA GLY A 256 5.54 -2.20 -9.03
C GLY A 256 5.89 -2.53 -7.59
N GLY A 257 4.98 -2.19 -6.67
CA GLY A 257 5.13 -2.48 -5.25
C GLY A 257 3.81 -2.92 -4.62
N PHE A 258 2.76 -2.10 -4.79
CA PHE A 258 1.41 -2.32 -4.25
C PHE A 258 1.39 -2.55 -2.72
N GLY A 259 2.45 -2.15 -2.01
CA GLY A 259 2.66 -2.40 -0.59
C GLY A 259 3.70 -3.48 -0.27
N ALA A 260 3.96 -4.45 -1.16
CA ALA A 260 4.93 -5.52 -0.91
C ALA A 260 6.32 -5.00 -0.53
N LYS A 261 6.75 -3.91 -1.15
CA LYS A 261 8.07 -3.29 -0.94
C LYS A 261 8.09 -2.23 0.17
N GLN A 262 7.07 -2.27 1.04
CA GLN A 262 6.98 -1.51 2.29
C GLN A 262 7.58 -2.29 3.49
N THR A 263 8.04 -3.51 3.25
CA THR A 263 8.76 -4.38 4.16
C THR A 263 10.15 -4.64 3.61
N ALA A 264 11.18 -4.73 4.45
CA ALA A 264 12.51 -5.15 4.04
C ALA A 264 12.52 -6.69 3.92
N VAL A 265 12.34 -7.22 2.70
CA VAL A 265 12.17 -8.67 2.47
C VAL A 265 13.50 -9.36 2.16
N CYS A 266 14.35 -8.79 1.30
CA CYS A 266 15.61 -9.41 0.90
C CYS A 266 16.85 -8.57 1.22
N GLU A 267 16.71 -7.35 1.66
CA GLU A 267 17.78 -6.36 1.83
C GLU A 267 18.87 -6.81 2.80
N MET A 268 18.49 -7.50 3.89
CA MET A 268 19.43 -7.91 4.93
C MET A 268 20.43 -8.97 4.45
N TYR A 269 20.08 -9.81 3.48
CA TYR A 269 20.93 -10.93 3.05
C TYR A 269 22.16 -10.47 2.26
N PRO A 270 22.05 -9.71 1.16
CA PRO A 270 23.23 -9.20 0.46
C PRO A 270 23.99 -8.17 1.31
N ALA A 271 23.29 -7.38 2.15
CA ALA A 271 23.92 -6.45 3.08
C ALA A 271 24.84 -7.17 4.07
N PHE A 272 24.37 -8.27 4.66
CA PHE A 272 25.18 -9.12 5.54
C PHE A 272 26.39 -9.71 4.79
N VAL A 273 26.18 -10.27 3.61
CA VAL A 273 27.26 -10.83 2.78
C VAL A 273 28.31 -9.78 2.45
N THR A 274 27.91 -8.59 2.01
CA THR A 274 28.85 -7.49 1.72
C THR A 274 29.66 -7.07 2.94
N MET A 275 29.02 -6.98 4.13
CA MET A 275 29.73 -6.64 5.36
C MET A 275 30.73 -7.72 5.81
N LYS A 276 30.45 -9.00 5.53
CA LYS A 276 31.31 -10.13 5.88
C LYS A 276 32.45 -10.34 4.89
N THR A 277 32.20 -10.17 3.60
CA THR A 277 33.17 -10.50 2.54
C THR A 277 33.97 -9.30 2.04
N GLY A 278 33.47 -8.07 2.24
CA GLY A 278 34.02 -6.85 1.65
C GLY A 278 33.75 -6.73 0.14
N ARG A 279 32.98 -7.66 -0.45
CA ARG A 279 32.64 -7.68 -1.89
C ARG A 279 31.20 -7.23 -2.08
N SER A 280 30.91 -6.65 -3.25
CA SER A 280 29.53 -6.36 -3.65
C SER A 280 28.72 -7.64 -3.77
N ALA A 281 27.43 -7.56 -3.45
CA ALA A 281 26.52 -8.70 -3.45
C ALA A 281 25.12 -8.32 -3.96
N VAL A 282 24.44 -9.26 -4.61
CA VAL A 282 23.08 -9.08 -5.12
C VAL A 282 22.20 -10.26 -4.72
N CYS A 283 21.00 -9.96 -4.25
CA CYS A 283 19.94 -10.93 -4.01
C CYS A 283 18.75 -10.60 -4.90
N VAL A 284 18.30 -11.55 -5.71
CA VAL A 284 17.13 -11.43 -6.58
C VAL A 284 16.24 -12.62 -6.31
N TYR A 285 15.02 -12.36 -5.80
CA TYR A 285 14.02 -13.42 -5.60
C TYR A 285 13.47 -13.89 -6.94
N THR A 286 13.36 -15.18 -7.10
CA THR A 286 12.57 -15.79 -8.18
C THR A 286 11.10 -15.44 -8.03
N ARG A 287 10.28 -15.73 -9.05
CA ARG A 287 8.82 -15.56 -8.93
C ARG A 287 8.24 -16.45 -7.82
N GLU A 288 8.71 -17.69 -7.72
CA GLU A 288 8.30 -18.60 -6.66
C GLU A 288 8.64 -18.05 -5.28
N GLU A 289 9.86 -17.57 -5.05
CA GLU A 289 10.24 -16.94 -3.78
C GLU A 289 9.43 -15.67 -3.48
N ALA A 290 9.13 -14.86 -4.51
CA ALA A 290 8.31 -13.67 -4.33
C ALA A 290 6.86 -13.99 -3.94
N GLN A 291 6.33 -15.15 -4.38
CA GLN A 291 5.00 -15.65 -4.01
C GLN A 291 4.99 -16.27 -2.61
N THR A 292 5.93 -17.16 -2.32
CA THR A 292 5.92 -18.02 -1.12
C THR A 292 6.69 -17.45 0.07
N CYS A 293 7.55 -16.43 -0.15
CA CYS A 293 8.39 -15.82 0.88
C CYS A 293 8.31 -14.28 0.87
N GLY A 294 7.25 -13.75 0.25
CA GLY A 294 6.93 -12.32 0.28
C GLY A 294 6.09 -11.93 1.50
N SER A 295 5.30 -10.86 1.34
CA SER A 295 4.39 -10.32 2.36
C SER A 295 2.98 -10.16 1.78
N PRO A 296 2.20 -11.26 1.60
CA PRO A 296 0.86 -11.20 1.03
C PRO A 296 -0.11 -10.38 1.89
N ARG A 297 -1.32 -10.13 1.37
CA ARG A 297 -2.44 -9.55 2.13
C ARG A 297 -2.80 -10.47 3.30
N HIS A 298 -3.17 -9.91 4.43
CA HIS A 298 -3.68 -10.64 5.59
C HIS A 298 -4.97 -11.41 5.23
N GLU A 299 -4.99 -12.70 5.53
CA GLU A 299 -6.23 -13.48 5.60
C GLU A 299 -7.02 -13.03 6.83
N MET A 300 -8.34 -12.80 6.67
CA MET A 300 -9.17 -12.28 7.76
C MET A 300 -10.53 -12.96 7.82
N GLN A 301 -11.01 -13.15 9.04
CA GLN A 301 -12.40 -13.45 9.34
C GLN A 301 -13.02 -12.22 10.02
N ILE A 302 -14.14 -11.72 9.47
CA ILE A 302 -14.77 -10.47 9.90
C ILE A 302 -16.25 -10.74 10.16
N ARG A 303 -16.67 -10.63 11.43
CA ARG A 303 -18.08 -10.67 11.81
C ARG A 303 -18.64 -9.25 11.79
N VAL A 304 -19.77 -9.08 11.13
CA VAL A 304 -20.50 -7.82 11.08
C VAL A 304 -21.87 -8.03 11.68
N ARG A 305 -22.22 -7.20 12.69
CA ARG A 305 -23.60 -7.04 13.19
C ARG A 305 -24.07 -5.65 12.80
N LEU A 306 -25.08 -5.58 11.94
CA LEU A 306 -25.63 -4.33 11.42
C LEU A 306 -27.12 -4.26 11.77
N GLY A 307 -27.50 -3.27 12.58
CA GLY A 307 -28.87 -3.03 13.02
C GLY A 307 -29.50 -1.86 12.28
N ALA A 308 -30.76 -2.04 11.83
CA ALA A 308 -31.51 -1.02 11.12
C ALA A 308 -33.02 -1.05 11.46
N ASN A 309 -33.70 0.07 11.25
CA ASN A 309 -35.14 0.14 11.28
C ASN A 309 -35.72 -0.33 9.91
N ARG A 310 -37.04 -0.64 9.89
CA ARG A 310 -37.75 -1.02 8.66
C ARG A 310 -37.73 0.03 7.56
N ASP A 311 -37.57 1.31 7.94
CA ASP A 311 -37.47 2.41 6.99
C ASP A 311 -36.07 2.48 6.33
N GLY A 312 -35.13 1.60 6.72
CA GLY A 312 -33.80 1.54 6.21
C GLY A 312 -32.78 2.47 6.90
N ARG A 313 -33.10 3.07 8.04
CA ARG A 313 -32.14 3.81 8.85
C ARG A 313 -31.22 2.83 9.57
N ILE A 314 -29.92 2.86 9.26
CA ILE A 314 -28.88 2.07 9.94
C ILE A 314 -28.53 2.77 11.25
N ARG A 315 -28.71 2.07 12.39
CA ARG A 315 -28.51 2.63 13.73
C ARG A 315 -27.31 2.09 14.48
N ALA A 316 -26.93 0.85 14.18
CA ALA A 316 -25.84 0.18 14.87
C ALA A 316 -24.95 -0.57 13.91
N LEU A 317 -23.64 -0.53 14.15
CA LEU A 317 -22.65 -1.28 13.36
C LEU A 317 -21.53 -1.77 14.25
N ASP A 318 -21.38 -3.10 14.37
CA ASP A 318 -20.34 -3.78 15.11
C ASP A 318 -19.51 -4.65 14.16
N VAL A 319 -18.18 -4.48 14.19
CA VAL A 319 -17.22 -5.17 13.32
C VAL A 319 -16.18 -5.84 14.19
N ASP A 320 -16.14 -7.18 14.19
CA ASP A 320 -15.17 -7.98 14.94
C ASP A 320 -14.26 -8.73 13.95
N THR A 321 -12.96 -8.44 13.99
CA THR A 321 -11.97 -8.94 13.02
C THR A 321 -10.93 -9.83 13.70
N LEU A 322 -10.72 -11.02 13.14
CA LEU A 322 -9.56 -11.86 13.43
C LEU A 322 -8.67 -11.89 12.18
N SER A 323 -7.38 -11.54 12.36
CA SER A 323 -6.42 -11.39 11.26
C SER A 323 -5.25 -12.35 11.40
N ASN A 324 -4.92 -13.08 10.34
CA ASN A 324 -3.73 -13.92 10.27
C ASN A 324 -2.49 -13.10 9.93
N GLN A 325 -1.53 -13.07 10.83
CA GLN A 325 -0.24 -12.39 10.61
C GLN A 325 0.79 -13.31 9.92
N GLY A 326 0.61 -14.63 10.01
CA GLY A 326 1.66 -15.56 9.65
C GLY A 326 2.79 -15.62 10.69
N ALA A 327 3.98 -16.02 10.26
CA ALA A 327 5.10 -16.39 11.14
C ALA A 327 5.82 -15.22 11.80
N TYR A 328 5.71 -14.01 11.24
CA TYR A 328 6.41 -12.82 11.75
C TYR A 328 5.52 -11.58 11.66
N GLY A 329 5.59 -10.76 12.71
CA GLY A 329 4.86 -9.50 12.75
C GLY A 329 5.44 -8.48 11.78
N GLU A 330 4.55 -7.83 11.03
CA GLU A 330 4.89 -6.74 10.12
C GLU A 330 3.92 -5.58 10.34
N HIS A 331 2.88 -5.46 9.52
CA HIS A 331 1.92 -4.35 9.57
C HIS A 331 0.57 -4.73 10.19
N GLY A 332 0.49 -5.81 10.97
CA GLY A 332 -0.76 -6.41 11.44
C GLY A 332 -1.67 -5.45 12.18
N TRP A 333 -1.16 -4.71 13.16
CA TRP A 333 -1.93 -3.74 13.93
C TRP A 333 -2.54 -2.65 13.04
N ALA A 334 -1.69 -2.00 12.22
CA ALA A 334 -2.15 -0.94 11.33
C ALA A 334 -3.14 -1.46 10.27
N THR A 335 -2.90 -2.69 9.75
CA THR A 335 -3.78 -3.30 8.75
C THR A 335 -5.14 -3.64 9.36
N SER A 336 -5.18 -4.34 10.47
CA SER A 336 -6.45 -4.83 11.05
C SER A 336 -7.32 -3.71 11.62
N GLY A 337 -6.73 -2.65 12.18
CA GLY A 337 -7.47 -1.48 12.64
C GLY A 337 -8.26 -0.77 11.54
N LEU A 338 -7.77 -0.81 10.28
CA LEU A 338 -8.46 -0.19 9.16
C LEU A 338 -9.73 -0.94 8.73
N THR A 339 -9.98 -2.16 9.20
CA THR A 339 -11.25 -2.87 8.92
C THR A 339 -12.44 -2.11 9.49
N GLY A 340 -12.33 -1.55 10.71
CA GLY A 340 -13.34 -0.70 11.33
C GLY A 340 -13.25 0.76 10.89
N HIS A 341 -12.06 1.38 11.04
CA HIS A 341 -11.85 2.81 10.79
C HIS A 341 -12.14 3.27 9.36
N LYS A 342 -12.22 2.37 8.38
CA LYS A 342 -12.46 2.74 6.96
C LYS A 342 -13.79 2.21 6.42
N SER A 343 -14.55 1.42 7.17
CA SER A 343 -15.85 0.91 6.73
C SER A 343 -17.02 1.53 7.50
N ILE A 344 -16.93 1.61 8.83
CA ILE A 344 -17.98 2.16 9.69
C ILE A 344 -18.30 3.63 9.36
N PRO A 345 -17.31 4.53 9.12
CA PRO A 345 -17.58 5.95 8.90
C PRO A 345 -18.39 6.26 7.65
N LEU A 346 -18.45 5.36 6.68
CA LEU A 346 -19.30 5.52 5.48
C LEU A 346 -20.78 5.74 5.86
N TYR A 347 -21.22 5.21 7.01
CA TYR A 347 -22.61 5.23 7.48
C TYR A 347 -22.83 6.14 8.70
N THR A 348 -21.88 7.00 9.00
CA THR A 348 -21.92 7.91 10.18
C THR A 348 -23.16 8.82 10.20
N GLY A 349 -23.79 9.05 9.04
CA GLY A 349 -24.95 9.95 8.93
C GLY A 349 -26.19 9.50 9.73
N SER A 350 -26.25 8.25 10.17
CA SER A 350 -27.41 7.67 10.87
C SER A 350 -27.05 6.80 12.08
N LEU A 351 -25.79 6.50 12.33
CA LEU A 351 -25.36 5.64 13.44
C LEU A 351 -25.65 6.28 14.81
N GLU A 352 -26.19 5.49 15.71
CA GLU A 352 -26.38 5.81 17.12
C GLU A 352 -25.35 5.11 18.01
N ALA A 353 -24.83 3.96 17.57
CA ALA A 353 -23.74 3.25 18.22
C ALA A 353 -22.88 2.51 17.21
N PHE A 354 -21.59 2.46 17.49
CA PHE A 354 -20.67 1.57 16.78
C PHE A 354 -19.70 0.90 17.73
N LYS A 355 -19.18 -0.24 17.29
CA LYS A 355 -18.07 -0.93 17.93
C LYS A 355 -17.24 -1.61 16.87
N PHE A 356 -15.92 -1.57 17.00
CA PHE A 356 -15.09 -2.53 16.31
C PHE A 356 -13.98 -3.06 17.21
N LYS A 357 -13.55 -4.28 16.94
CA LYS A 357 -12.39 -4.92 17.53
C LYS A 357 -11.63 -5.66 16.45
N ALA A 358 -10.30 -5.68 16.55
CA ALA A 358 -9.46 -6.46 15.68
C ALA A 358 -8.31 -7.09 16.46
N ASP A 359 -8.24 -8.42 16.44
CA ASP A 359 -7.15 -9.22 16.97
C ASP A 359 -6.28 -9.75 15.82
N VAL A 360 -4.96 -9.71 16.00
CA VAL A 360 -3.97 -10.21 15.05
C VAL A 360 -3.21 -11.37 15.68
N VAL A 361 -3.17 -12.51 14.99
CA VAL A 361 -2.57 -13.74 15.56
C VAL A 361 -1.43 -14.28 14.72
N TYR A 362 -0.43 -14.84 15.38
CA TYR A 362 0.66 -15.59 14.75
C TYR A 362 0.18 -16.97 14.28
N THR A 363 0.72 -17.41 13.13
CA THR A 363 0.61 -18.78 12.62
C THR A 363 1.92 -19.23 11.98
N ASN A 364 2.01 -20.48 11.56
CA ASN A 364 3.16 -21.02 10.84
C ASN A 364 2.95 -20.97 9.30
N THR A 365 2.39 -19.85 8.81
CA THR A 365 2.30 -19.53 7.38
C THR A 365 3.23 -18.38 7.03
N GLU A 366 3.37 -18.04 5.75
CA GLU A 366 4.16 -16.88 5.32
C GLU A 366 3.70 -15.59 6.01
N PRO A 367 4.63 -14.66 6.34
CA PRO A 367 4.29 -13.42 7.04
C PRO A 367 3.40 -12.53 6.17
N ALA A 368 2.26 -12.11 6.69
CA ALA A 368 1.38 -11.16 6.01
C ALA A 368 1.85 -9.72 6.23
N GLY A 369 1.74 -8.90 5.20
CA GLY A 369 2.19 -7.51 5.22
C GLY A 369 1.26 -6.55 4.49
N ALA A 370 1.85 -5.46 4.01
CA ALA A 370 1.12 -4.40 3.36
C ALA A 370 0.67 -4.79 1.95
N TYR A 371 -0.60 -4.61 1.67
CA TYR A 371 -1.15 -4.66 0.32
C TYR A 371 -2.11 -3.49 0.13
N ARG A 372 -2.16 -2.88 -1.07
CA ARG A 372 -3.01 -1.75 -1.47
C ARG A 372 -4.38 -1.81 -0.80
N GLY A 373 -4.74 -0.75 -0.06
CA GLY A 373 -5.97 -0.66 0.73
C GLY A 373 -5.86 -1.20 2.17
N PHE A 374 -4.80 -1.95 2.51
CA PHE A 374 -4.66 -2.58 3.84
C PHE A 374 -5.94 -3.30 4.26
N GLY A 375 -6.33 -3.19 5.54
CA GLY A 375 -7.55 -3.78 6.06
C GLY A 375 -8.86 -3.14 5.60
N ALA A 376 -8.81 -1.93 5.02
CA ALA A 376 -10.01 -1.30 4.47
C ALA A 376 -10.66 -2.14 3.37
N THR A 377 -9.86 -2.82 2.53
CA THR A 377 -10.38 -3.70 1.47
C THR A 377 -11.23 -4.83 2.03
N GLN A 378 -10.74 -5.52 3.07
CA GLN A 378 -11.45 -6.61 3.73
C GLN A 378 -12.65 -6.10 4.55
N GLY A 379 -12.45 -5.02 5.33
CA GLY A 379 -13.52 -4.41 6.13
C GLY A 379 -14.68 -3.91 5.28
N GLN A 380 -14.38 -3.29 4.14
CA GLN A 380 -15.42 -2.81 3.22
C GLN A 380 -16.08 -3.95 2.44
N PHE A 381 -15.36 -5.02 2.10
CA PHE A 381 -16.02 -6.23 1.60
C PHE A 381 -17.07 -6.72 2.58
N ALA A 382 -16.74 -6.84 3.86
CA ALA A 382 -17.66 -7.34 4.87
C ALA A 382 -18.85 -6.37 5.10
N VAL A 383 -18.57 -5.09 5.38
CA VAL A 383 -19.61 -4.10 5.72
C VAL A 383 -20.49 -3.76 4.53
N GLU A 384 -19.92 -3.52 3.33
CA GLU A 384 -20.70 -3.19 2.14
C GLU A 384 -21.54 -4.37 1.64
N THR A 385 -21.06 -5.62 1.82
CA THR A 385 -21.86 -6.82 1.54
C THR A 385 -23.01 -6.94 2.56
N ALA A 386 -22.75 -6.69 3.84
CA ALA A 386 -23.82 -6.67 4.87
C ALA A 386 -24.88 -5.60 4.58
N VAL A 387 -24.47 -4.40 4.11
CA VAL A 387 -25.42 -3.35 3.69
C VAL A 387 -26.24 -3.78 2.46
N ASN A 388 -25.61 -4.48 1.51
CA ASN A 388 -26.32 -5.04 0.36
C ASN A 388 -27.29 -6.16 0.78
N GLU A 389 -26.93 -6.98 1.78
CA GLU A 389 -27.83 -7.98 2.38
C GLU A 389 -29.02 -7.30 3.08
N LEU A 390 -28.78 -6.21 3.81
CA LEU A 390 -29.84 -5.42 4.42
C LEU A 390 -30.81 -4.84 3.37
N ALA A 391 -30.27 -4.23 2.29
CA ALA A 391 -31.10 -3.71 1.20
C ALA A 391 -32.01 -4.79 0.58
N ALA A 392 -31.44 -5.99 0.35
CA ALA A 392 -32.19 -7.13 -0.17
C ALA A 392 -33.28 -7.62 0.80
N GLN A 393 -32.97 -7.69 2.12
CA GLN A 393 -33.93 -8.13 3.14
C GLN A 393 -35.07 -7.13 3.34
N LEU A 394 -34.79 -5.83 3.22
CA LEU A 394 -35.79 -4.77 3.29
C LEU A 394 -36.57 -4.60 1.98
N GLY A 395 -36.10 -5.18 0.86
CA GLY A 395 -36.68 -4.99 -0.46
C GLY A 395 -36.53 -3.57 -1.00
N VAL A 396 -35.47 -2.83 -0.59
CA VAL A 396 -35.20 -1.46 -1.02
C VAL A 396 -34.04 -1.40 -2.01
N ASP A 397 -34.05 -0.38 -2.86
CA ASP A 397 -32.92 -0.11 -3.75
C ASP A 397 -31.65 0.19 -2.94
N PRO A 398 -30.50 -0.48 -3.21
CA PRO A 398 -29.27 -0.26 -2.47
C PRO A 398 -28.69 1.16 -2.61
N ILE A 399 -29.04 1.90 -3.66
CA ILE A 399 -28.74 3.34 -3.79
C ILE A 399 -29.53 4.13 -2.77
N ALA A 400 -30.85 3.93 -2.72
CA ALA A 400 -31.74 4.64 -1.79
C ALA A 400 -31.37 4.37 -0.32
N LEU A 401 -30.95 3.13 0.00
CA LEU A 401 -30.45 2.80 1.34
C LEU A 401 -29.19 3.61 1.69
N ARG A 402 -28.25 3.74 0.75
CA ARG A 402 -27.01 4.49 0.96
C ARG A 402 -27.23 5.99 1.04
N GLU A 403 -28.06 6.58 0.17
CA GLU A 403 -28.42 7.99 0.19
C GLU A 403 -28.97 8.45 1.55
N ARG A 404 -29.70 7.56 2.24
CA ARG A 404 -30.27 7.81 3.58
C ARG A 404 -29.23 7.82 4.68
N ASN A 405 -28.19 7.00 4.58
CA ASN A 405 -27.31 6.66 5.69
C ASN A 405 -25.87 7.15 5.54
N MET A 406 -25.43 7.51 4.30
CA MET A 406 -24.04 7.81 4.01
C MET A 406 -23.55 9.10 4.65
N VAL A 407 -22.28 9.14 4.93
CA VAL A 407 -21.54 10.33 5.34
C VAL A 407 -21.66 11.44 4.29
N ARG A 408 -21.70 12.69 4.77
CA ARG A 408 -21.78 13.91 3.94
C ARG A 408 -20.77 14.94 4.42
N GLU A 409 -20.47 15.93 3.56
CA GLU A 409 -19.64 17.05 3.92
C GLU A 409 -20.11 17.76 5.18
N GLY A 410 -19.19 18.08 6.08
CA GLY A 410 -19.42 18.71 7.37
C GLY A 410 -19.81 17.75 8.51
N MET A 411 -19.97 16.45 8.25
CA MET A 411 -20.24 15.48 9.32
C MET A 411 -18.96 15.06 10.04
N ALA A 412 -19.07 14.92 11.38
CA ALA A 412 -18.05 14.25 12.16
C ALA A 412 -18.14 12.73 11.97
N MET A 413 -17.00 12.06 11.99
CA MET A 413 -16.88 10.62 11.84
C MET A 413 -16.26 10.02 13.12
N PRO A 414 -17.07 9.69 14.15
CA PRO A 414 -16.54 9.17 15.42
C PRO A 414 -15.62 7.97 15.23
N ALA A 415 -16.02 6.97 14.43
CA ALA A 415 -15.20 5.79 14.12
C ALA A 415 -13.96 6.08 13.27
N TYR A 416 -13.75 7.32 12.84
CA TYR A 416 -12.55 7.78 12.13
C TYR A 416 -11.86 8.90 12.91
N TYR A 417 -11.47 8.58 14.14
CA TYR A 417 -10.75 9.48 15.05
C TYR A 417 -11.51 10.80 15.36
N GLY A 418 -12.82 10.85 15.12
CA GLY A 418 -13.61 12.07 15.29
C GLY A 418 -13.36 13.15 14.23
N GLU A 419 -12.63 12.83 13.15
CA GLU A 419 -12.36 13.78 12.06
C GLU A 419 -13.68 14.25 11.39
N VAL A 420 -13.69 15.51 10.94
CA VAL A 420 -14.80 16.09 10.19
C VAL A 420 -14.51 16.01 8.69
N THR A 421 -15.51 15.63 7.90
CA THR A 421 -15.43 15.62 6.44
C THR A 421 -15.45 17.03 5.87
N ASN A 422 -14.29 17.69 5.75
CA ASN A 422 -14.21 19.06 5.21
C ASN A 422 -14.47 19.12 3.70
N ALA A 423 -14.28 18.01 3.00
CA ALA A 423 -14.50 17.89 1.57
C ALA A 423 -15.03 16.48 1.25
N CYS A 424 -16.30 16.39 0.84
CA CYS A 424 -16.95 15.13 0.51
C CYS A 424 -17.91 15.29 -0.69
N ALA A 425 -17.60 14.57 -1.76
CA ALA A 425 -18.46 14.50 -2.95
C ALA A 425 -19.12 13.12 -3.13
N LEU A 426 -19.23 12.32 -2.05
CA LEU A 426 -19.76 10.94 -2.14
C LEU A 426 -21.16 10.87 -2.73
N ASP A 427 -22.04 11.80 -2.39
CA ASP A 427 -23.39 11.93 -2.95
C ASP A 427 -23.37 12.22 -4.46
N ARG A 428 -22.50 13.13 -4.90
CA ARG A 428 -22.31 13.40 -6.34
C ARG A 428 -21.67 12.24 -7.08
N CYS A 429 -20.72 11.56 -6.44
CA CYS A 429 -20.15 10.31 -6.98
C CYS A 429 -21.23 9.25 -7.19
N LEU A 430 -22.13 9.09 -6.22
CA LEU A 430 -23.24 8.13 -6.30
C LEU A 430 -24.21 8.47 -7.45
N ALA A 431 -24.66 9.72 -7.51
CA ALA A 431 -25.55 10.20 -8.55
C ALA A 431 -24.93 10.07 -9.95
N ARG A 432 -23.65 10.47 -10.10
CA ARG A 432 -22.93 10.40 -11.38
C ARG A 432 -22.65 8.95 -11.79
N CYS A 433 -22.31 8.08 -10.83
CA CYS A 433 -22.08 6.66 -11.11
C CYS A 433 -23.38 5.98 -11.58
N ARG A 434 -24.54 6.26 -10.92
CA ARG A 434 -25.86 5.78 -11.34
C ARG A 434 -26.18 6.14 -12.78
N GLU A 435 -25.96 7.41 -13.17
CA GLU A 435 -26.17 7.89 -14.53
C GLU A 435 -25.27 7.18 -15.56
N LEU A 436 -23.95 7.20 -15.32
CA LEU A 436 -22.96 6.62 -16.23
C LEU A 436 -23.11 5.11 -16.42
N PHE A 437 -23.51 4.42 -15.36
CA PHE A 437 -23.71 2.97 -15.36
C PHE A 437 -25.04 2.60 -16.06
N ASP A 438 -25.99 3.51 -16.10
CA ASP A 438 -27.39 3.23 -16.49
C ASP A 438 -28.06 2.24 -15.53
N TRP A 439 -28.00 2.57 -14.23
CA TRP A 439 -28.42 1.69 -13.14
C TRP A 439 -29.85 1.20 -13.30
N ASP A 440 -30.80 2.08 -13.62
CA ASP A 440 -32.22 1.75 -13.67
C ASP A 440 -32.53 0.69 -14.75
N THR A 441 -31.75 0.66 -15.83
CA THR A 441 -31.84 -0.34 -16.89
C THR A 441 -31.10 -1.64 -16.54
N LYS A 442 -29.94 -1.55 -15.90
CA LYS A 442 -29.05 -2.68 -15.64
C LYS A 442 -29.32 -3.40 -14.33
N PHE A 443 -29.84 -2.71 -13.31
CA PHE A 443 -30.10 -3.30 -12.00
C PHE A 443 -31.14 -4.42 -12.04
N PRO A 444 -32.28 -4.33 -12.78
CA PRO A 444 -33.17 -5.48 -12.90
C PRO A 444 -32.46 -6.71 -13.46
N VAL A 445 -32.67 -7.87 -12.83
CA VAL A 445 -32.08 -9.14 -13.29
C VAL A 445 -32.69 -9.50 -14.66
N ARG A 446 -31.85 -9.87 -15.60
CA ARG A 446 -32.24 -10.18 -16.98
C ARG A 446 -31.83 -11.59 -17.36
N ASP A 447 -32.79 -12.41 -17.72
CA ASP A 447 -32.54 -13.73 -18.30
C ASP A 447 -32.15 -13.56 -19.77
N MET A 448 -30.97 -14.06 -20.13
CA MET A 448 -30.42 -13.94 -21.48
C MET A 448 -30.66 -15.17 -22.33
N GLY A 449 -31.30 -16.20 -21.77
CA GLY A 449 -31.47 -17.53 -22.37
C GLY A 449 -30.22 -18.40 -22.28
N GLY A 450 -30.36 -19.69 -22.54
CA GLY A 450 -29.22 -20.62 -22.51
C GLY A 450 -28.51 -20.74 -21.15
N GLY A 451 -29.24 -20.55 -20.05
CA GLY A 451 -28.66 -20.60 -18.70
C GLY A 451 -27.94 -19.33 -18.24
N LYS A 452 -27.84 -18.32 -19.09
CA LYS A 452 -27.13 -17.06 -18.79
C LYS A 452 -28.02 -16.01 -18.17
N VAL A 453 -27.51 -15.30 -17.17
CA VAL A 453 -28.22 -14.24 -16.45
C VAL A 453 -27.33 -13.01 -16.29
N ARG A 454 -27.86 -11.82 -16.60
CA ARG A 454 -27.20 -10.54 -16.29
C ARG A 454 -27.75 -9.94 -15.01
N ALA A 455 -26.85 -9.46 -14.19
CA ALA A 455 -27.17 -8.80 -12.94
C ALA A 455 -26.15 -7.70 -12.64
N ALA A 456 -26.56 -6.76 -11.79
CA ALA A 456 -25.72 -5.66 -11.39
C ALA A 456 -25.57 -5.61 -9.86
N GLY A 457 -24.47 -4.99 -9.40
CA GLY A 457 -24.21 -4.72 -8.01
C GLY A 457 -23.40 -3.44 -7.84
N MET A 458 -23.38 -2.93 -6.60
CA MET A 458 -22.70 -1.69 -6.26
C MET A 458 -22.03 -1.73 -4.89
N ALA A 459 -21.10 -0.80 -4.68
CA ALA A 459 -20.50 -0.53 -3.39
C ALA A 459 -20.02 0.92 -3.30
N MET A 460 -19.91 1.42 -2.07
CA MET A 460 -19.21 2.65 -1.73
C MET A 460 -17.88 2.32 -1.05
N SER A 461 -16.98 3.31 -1.01
CA SER A 461 -15.68 3.15 -0.37
C SER A 461 -15.16 4.48 0.16
N MET A 462 -14.34 4.40 1.22
CA MET A 462 -13.46 5.47 1.67
C MET A 462 -12.07 4.92 2.01
N GLN A 463 -11.08 5.82 2.07
CA GLN A 463 -9.71 5.53 2.50
C GLN A 463 -9.13 6.76 3.22
N GLY A 464 -7.86 6.79 3.57
CA GLY A 464 -7.19 7.97 4.11
C GLY A 464 -6.24 8.62 3.10
N SER A 465 -5.76 9.81 3.44
CA SER A 465 -4.71 10.53 2.72
C SER A 465 -3.48 10.68 3.63
N GLY A 466 -2.71 9.61 3.74
CA GLY A 466 -1.64 9.47 4.72
C GLY A 466 -2.15 9.05 6.11
N ILE A 467 -1.23 8.98 7.07
CA ILE A 467 -1.50 8.66 8.48
C ILE A 467 -1.34 9.95 9.29
N SER A 468 -2.43 10.42 9.90
CA SER A 468 -2.43 11.69 10.64
C SER A 468 -1.43 11.66 11.80
N GLY A 469 -0.64 12.76 11.95
CA GLY A 469 0.36 12.89 12.98
C GLY A 469 1.60 11.98 12.85
N VAL A 470 1.66 11.13 11.83
CA VAL A 470 2.72 10.11 11.63
C VAL A 470 3.52 10.36 10.36
N ASP A 471 2.84 10.50 9.22
CA ASP A 471 3.53 10.65 7.95
C ASP A 471 4.19 12.03 7.83
N VAL A 472 5.44 12.01 7.37
CA VAL A 472 6.24 13.22 7.09
C VAL A 472 6.73 13.14 5.66
N GLY A 473 6.41 14.14 4.87
CA GLY A 473 7.01 14.37 3.55
C GLY A 473 7.92 15.57 3.60
N SER A 474 9.12 15.47 3.05
CA SER A 474 10.03 16.60 2.93
C SER A 474 10.58 16.70 1.52
N VAL A 475 10.76 17.92 1.05
CA VAL A 475 11.32 18.21 -0.27
C VAL A 475 12.32 19.36 -0.21
N THR A 476 13.26 19.36 -1.16
CA THR A 476 14.09 20.53 -1.47
C THR A 476 13.83 20.94 -2.91
N VAL A 477 13.52 22.20 -3.13
CA VAL A 477 13.43 22.80 -4.47
C VAL A 477 14.61 23.74 -4.63
N LYS A 478 15.40 23.52 -5.71
CA LYS A 478 16.61 24.29 -6.00
C LYS A 478 16.50 24.92 -7.38
N LEU A 479 16.86 26.19 -7.50
CA LEU A 479 17.06 26.89 -8.76
C LEU A 479 18.45 26.56 -9.32
N ASN A 480 18.54 26.08 -10.55
CA ASN A 480 19.76 25.84 -11.29
C ASN A 480 20.25 27.14 -11.97
N ASP A 481 21.51 27.18 -12.38
CA ASP A 481 22.17 28.35 -12.97
C ASP A 481 21.62 28.77 -14.35
N ASP A 482 20.90 27.89 -15.02
CA ASP A 482 20.19 28.15 -16.27
C ASP A 482 18.74 28.63 -16.10
N GLY A 483 18.25 28.74 -14.85
CA GLY A 483 16.87 29.14 -14.55
C GLY A 483 15.89 27.97 -14.46
N THR A 484 16.33 26.73 -14.62
CA THR A 484 15.52 25.52 -14.39
C THR A 484 15.51 25.09 -12.91
N PHE A 485 14.71 24.11 -12.55
CA PHE A 485 14.58 23.63 -11.17
C PHE A 485 14.99 22.18 -10.99
N MET A 486 15.57 21.89 -9.82
CA MET A 486 15.77 20.53 -9.32
C MET A 486 14.87 20.32 -8.11
N LEU A 487 14.07 19.24 -8.13
CA LEU A 487 13.26 18.77 -7.01
C LEU A 487 13.89 17.51 -6.39
N LEU A 488 14.33 17.61 -5.14
CA LEU A 488 14.82 16.48 -4.35
C LEU A 488 13.70 15.97 -3.44
N ILE A 489 13.37 14.69 -3.53
CA ILE A 489 12.30 14.04 -2.77
C ILE A 489 12.78 12.76 -2.09
N GLY A 490 12.24 12.47 -0.89
CA GLY A 490 12.44 11.19 -0.21
C GLY A 490 11.38 10.13 -0.59
N ALA A 491 10.29 10.55 -1.23
CA ALA A 491 9.23 9.66 -1.71
C ALA A 491 9.70 8.78 -2.87
N ALA A 492 9.19 7.54 -2.94
CA ALA A 492 9.59 6.56 -3.93
C ALA A 492 8.51 6.37 -5.01
N ASP A 493 8.82 6.68 -6.28
CA ASP A 493 7.95 6.33 -7.41
C ASP A 493 8.08 4.83 -7.72
N MET A 494 7.03 4.07 -7.41
CA MET A 494 6.92 2.64 -7.68
C MET A 494 6.08 2.31 -8.92
N GLY A 495 5.84 3.30 -9.78
CA GLY A 495 4.97 3.24 -10.96
C GLY A 495 3.72 4.13 -10.84
N THR A 496 3.55 4.80 -9.70
CA THR A 496 2.41 5.70 -9.42
C THR A 496 2.49 7.01 -10.20
N GLY A 497 3.68 7.43 -10.63
CA GLY A 497 3.91 8.71 -11.29
C GLY A 497 4.10 9.87 -10.32
N CYS A 498 4.48 9.61 -9.07
CA CYS A 498 4.67 10.67 -8.07
C CYS A 498 5.76 11.66 -8.47
N ASP A 499 6.85 11.23 -9.11
CA ASP A 499 7.88 12.10 -9.66
C ASP A 499 7.27 13.15 -10.62
N THR A 500 6.31 12.73 -11.44
CA THR A 500 5.63 13.61 -12.41
C THR A 500 4.68 14.59 -11.73
N ILE A 501 3.82 14.10 -10.80
CA ILE A 501 2.82 14.98 -10.16
C ILE A 501 3.47 15.99 -9.23
N LEU A 502 4.55 15.64 -8.52
CA LEU A 502 5.28 16.57 -7.68
C LEU A 502 6.02 17.62 -8.53
N ALA A 503 6.58 17.24 -9.69
CA ALA A 503 7.11 18.20 -10.66
C ALA A 503 6.03 19.12 -11.23
N GLN A 504 4.81 18.63 -11.50
CA GLN A 504 3.67 19.48 -11.90
C GLN A 504 3.33 20.52 -10.82
N MET A 505 3.35 20.11 -9.55
CA MET A 505 3.10 21.05 -8.43
C MET A 505 4.19 22.13 -8.33
N VAL A 506 5.48 21.75 -8.49
CA VAL A 506 6.57 22.74 -8.56
C VAL A 506 6.36 23.69 -9.75
N ALA A 507 6.08 23.14 -10.93
CA ALA A 507 5.90 23.93 -12.15
C ALA A 507 4.72 24.90 -12.04
N GLU A 508 3.61 24.50 -11.40
CA GLU A 508 2.48 25.40 -11.11
C GLU A 508 2.87 26.52 -10.15
N HIS A 509 3.60 26.20 -9.06
CA HIS A 509 4.02 27.21 -8.09
C HIS A 509 5.07 28.17 -8.64
N MET A 510 5.98 27.66 -9.50
CA MET A 510 7.11 28.44 -10.02
C MET A 510 6.83 29.03 -11.42
N ASP A 511 5.58 28.97 -11.89
CA ASP A 511 5.14 29.48 -13.19
C ASP A 511 6.03 29.03 -14.36
N CYS A 512 6.48 27.77 -14.36
CA CYS A 512 7.35 27.22 -15.40
C CYS A 512 6.74 25.98 -16.07
N SER A 513 7.43 25.44 -17.07
CA SER A 513 7.06 24.15 -17.66
C SER A 513 7.41 22.99 -16.72
N VAL A 514 6.64 21.90 -16.78
CA VAL A 514 7.01 20.64 -16.10
C VAL A 514 8.35 20.13 -16.62
N ASP A 515 8.71 20.41 -17.87
CA ASP A 515 9.99 19.99 -18.45
C ASP A 515 11.20 20.74 -17.85
N ASP A 516 10.99 21.94 -17.28
CA ASP A 516 12.02 22.72 -16.58
C ASP A 516 12.28 22.20 -15.15
N VAL A 517 11.55 21.18 -14.69
CA VAL A 517 11.74 20.62 -13.35
C VAL A 517 12.35 19.23 -13.45
N SER A 518 13.61 19.08 -13.08
CA SER A 518 14.26 17.77 -12.90
C SER A 518 13.92 17.20 -11.53
N VAL A 519 13.76 15.87 -11.42
CA VAL A 519 13.42 15.18 -10.16
C VAL A 519 14.52 14.19 -9.81
N PHE A 520 14.93 14.22 -8.54
CA PHE A 520 15.83 13.23 -7.96
C PHE A 520 15.21 12.67 -6.67
N GLY A 521 15.08 11.37 -6.58
CA GLY A 521 14.56 10.65 -5.39
C GLY A 521 14.64 9.13 -5.57
N ALA A 522 14.70 8.36 -4.53
CA ALA A 522 14.94 8.69 -3.13
C ALA A 522 16.31 8.10 -2.73
N ASP A 523 17.10 8.86 -2.02
CA ASP A 523 18.43 8.51 -1.54
C ASP A 523 18.60 9.08 -0.13
N THR A 524 19.00 8.26 0.83
CA THR A 524 19.10 8.67 2.23
C THR A 524 20.20 9.66 2.54
N ASP A 525 21.15 9.87 1.62
CA ASP A 525 22.23 10.85 1.76
C ASP A 525 21.90 12.20 1.08
N ALA A 526 21.16 12.17 -0.03
CA ALA A 526 20.88 13.33 -0.86
C ALA A 526 19.45 13.88 -0.70
N SER A 527 18.48 13.00 -0.46
CA SER A 527 17.08 13.42 -0.31
C SER A 527 16.76 13.81 1.13
N PRO A 528 15.91 14.81 1.38
CA PRO A 528 15.38 15.07 2.71
C PRO A 528 14.50 13.90 3.17
N TYR A 529 14.27 13.77 4.49
CA TYR A 529 13.52 12.68 5.09
C TYR A 529 12.08 12.63 4.56
N ASP A 530 11.65 11.42 4.21
CA ASP A 530 10.26 11.11 3.87
C ASP A 530 9.91 9.75 4.49
N SER A 531 8.72 9.61 5.02
CA SER A 531 8.28 8.34 5.64
C SER A 531 8.22 7.19 4.64
N GLY A 532 8.07 7.48 3.35
CA GLY A 532 7.97 6.51 2.28
C GLY A 532 6.65 6.58 1.53
N SER A 533 6.58 5.89 0.40
CA SER A 533 5.39 5.89 -0.47
C SER A 533 4.44 4.76 -0.06
N TYR A 534 3.61 5.04 0.93
CA TYR A 534 2.56 4.14 1.46
C TYR A 534 1.38 4.97 2.03
N ALA A 535 0.34 4.32 2.51
CA ALA A 535 -0.87 4.93 3.07
C ALA A 535 -1.48 6.03 2.19
N SER A 536 -1.17 6.00 0.88
CA SER A 536 -1.58 7.01 -0.12
C SER A 536 -1.14 8.45 0.25
N SER A 537 -0.02 8.60 0.96
CA SER A 537 0.44 9.87 1.55
C SER A 537 1.04 10.84 0.54
N THR A 538 1.73 10.35 -0.50
CA THR A 538 2.65 11.16 -1.32
C THR A 538 2.00 12.39 -1.95
N THR A 539 0.83 12.27 -2.58
CA THR A 539 0.14 13.42 -3.19
C THR A 539 -0.22 14.46 -2.15
N TYR A 540 -0.77 14.03 -1.01
CA TYR A 540 -1.29 14.92 0.02
C TYR A 540 -0.18 15.48 0.92
N ILE A 541 0.66 14.62 1.52
CA ILE A 541 1.70 15.03 2.48
C ILE A 541 2.91 15.63 1.76
N THR A 542 3.53 14.91 0.81
CA THR A 542 4.72 15.41 0.11
C THR A 542 4.36 16.56 -0.83
N GLY A 543 3.15 16.58 -1.41
CA GLY A 543 2.64 17.70 -2.20
C GLY A 543 2.51 19.00 -1.40
N MET A 544 2.05 18.95 -0.13
CA MET A 544 2.04 20.11 0.76
C MET A 544 3.46 20.58 1.14
N ALA A 545 4.42 19.65 1.24
CA ALA A 545 5.82 20.02 1.44
C ALA A 545 6.37 20.76 0.20
N VAL A 546 5.98 20.36 -1.03
CA VAL A 546 6.33 21.09 -2.27
C VAL A 546 5.80 22.53 -2.22
N GLN A 547 4.52 22.73 -1.89
CA GLN A 547 3.95 24.07 -1.76
C GLN A 547 4.78 24.95 -0.79
N LYS A 548 5.02 24.44 0.42
CA LYS A 548 5.80 25.15 1.44
C LYS A 548 7.24 25.45 0.99
N ALA A 549 7.89 24.54 0.28
CA ALA A 549 9.25 24.73 -0.23
C ALA A 549 9.27 25.80 -1.34
N CYS A 550 8.31 25.78 -2.25
CA CYS A 550 8.18 26.80 -3.31
C CYS A 550 7.92 28.19 -2.73
N ASP A 551 7.04 28.30 -1.72
CA ASP A 551 6.75 29.59 -1.06
C ASP A 551 8.01 30.16 -0.39
N LYS A 552 8.78 29.33 0.32
CA LYS A 552 10.08 29.74 0.89
C LYS A 552 11.08 30.13 -0.19
N LEU A 553 11.16 29.35 -1.28
CA LEU A 553 12.06 29.63 -2.39
C LEU A 553 11.74 30.98 -3.04
N LYS A 554 10.47 31.30 -3.30
CA LYS A 554 10.05 32.59 -3.83
C LYS A 554 10.55 33.77 -2.95
N GLY A 555 10.45 33.61 -1.63
CA GLY A 555 11.03 34.61 -0.68
C GLY A 555 12.53 34.77 -0.85
N ASN A 556 13.29 33.68 -0.94
CA ASN A 556 14.73 33.70 -1.18
C ASN A 556 15.07 34.36 -2.53
N LEU A 557 14.33 34.04 -3.60
CA LEU A 557 14.54 34.61 -4.93
C LEU A 557 14.27 36.13 -4.95
N CYS A 558 13.23 36.61 -4.27
CA CYS A 558 12.97 38.04 -4.10
C CYS A 558 14.13 38.74 -3.33
N ALA A 559 14.63 38.13 -2.26
CA ALA A 559 15.73 38.68 -1.50
C ALA A 559 17.04 38.75 -2.32
N ILE A 560 17.33 37.75 -3.16
CA ILE A 560 18.48 37.77 -4.06
C ILE A 560 18.30 38.84 -5.17
N ALA A 561 17.09 38.91 -5.76
CA ALA A 561 16.77 39.89 -6.79
C ALA A 561 16.84 41.35 -6.26
N ALA A 562 16.51 41.57 -4.99
CA ALA A 562 16.67 42.89 -4.33
C ALA A 562 18.12 43.39 -4.39
N MET A 563 19.11 42.49 -4.26
CA MET A 563 20.53 42.82 -4.41
C MET A 563 20.90 43.16 -5.87
N VAL A 564 20.18 42.60 -6.85
CA VAL A 564 20.39 42.91 -8.29
C VAL A 564 19.82 44.27 -8.65
N LEU A 565 18.65 44.60 -8.08
CA LEU A 565 17.89 45.81 -8.40
C LEU A 565 18.17 46.98 -7.48
N ASP A 566 19.02 46.79 -6.46
CA ASP A 566 19.31 47.78 -5.41
C ASP A 566 18.02 48.37 -4.78
N CYS A 567 17.14 47.47 -4.29
CA CYS A 567 15.85 47.83 -3.67
C CYS A 567 15.53 46.94 -2.48
N SER A 568 14.41 47.19 -1.79
CA SER A 568 13.93 46.28 -0.74
C SER A 568 13.25 45.05 -1.31
N ALA A 569 13.43 43.91 -0.64
CA ALA A 569 12.74 42.68 -1.03
C ALA A 569 11.20 42.78 -0.97
N ASP A 570 10.68 43.64 -0.08
CA ASP A 570 9.23 43.90 0.05
C ASP A 570 8.61 44.63 -1.16
N GLU A 571 9.46 45.23 -2.02
CA GLU A 571 9.02 45.86 -3.27
C GLU A 571 8.87 44.85 -4.41
N LEU A 572 9.28 43.61 -4.19
CA LEU A 572 9.39 42.59 -5.20
C LEU A 572 8.32 41.51 -5.02
N ALA A 573 7.86 40.97 -6.12
CA ALA A 573 6.97 39.80 -6.18
C ALA A 573 7.48 38.78 -7.22
N PHE A 574 7.27 37.53 -6.97
CA PHE A 574 7.48 36.45 -7.96
C PHE A 574 6.23 36.32 -8.81
N GLU A 575 6.32 36.62 -10.10
CA GLU A 575 5.22 36.63 -11.05
C GLU A 575 5.70 36.13 -12.42
N ASP A 576 4.91 35.28 -13.09
CA ASP A 576 5.17 34.76 -14.42
C ASP A 576 6.60 34.20 -14.60
N GLY A 577 7.09 33.43 -13.63
CA GLY A 577 8.39 32.77 -13.67
C GLY A 577 9.61 33.70 -13.52
N ARG A 578 9.44 34.89 -12.97
CA ARG A 578 10.51 35.90 -12.73
C ARG A 578 10.19 36.73 -11.51
N VAL A 579 11.18 37.49 -11.02
CA VAL A 579 10.97 38.41 -9.92
C VAL A 579 10.79 39.84 -10.48
N VAL A 580 9.68 40.48 -10.14
CA VAL A 580 9.26 41.79 -10.66
C VAL A 580 9.17 42.81 -9.55
N ARG A 581 9.73 44.03 -9.75
CA ARG A 581 9.51 45.17 -8.89
C ARG A 581 8.15 45.80 -9.19
N GLN A 582 7.20 45.67 -8.28
CA GLN A 582 5.81 46.04 -8.49
C GLN A 582 5.59 47.50 -8.89
N ALA A 583 6.39 48.42 -8.30
CA ALA A 583 6.26 49.85 -8.56
C ALA A 583 6.70 50.27 -9.98
N THR A 584 7.66 49.57 -10.60
CA THR A 584 8.31 49.97 -11.85
C THR A 584 8.10 48.99 -13.00
N GLY A 585 7.69 47.75 -12.71
CA GLY A 585 7.63 46.67 -13.67
C GLY A 585 8.99 46.10 -14.08
N GLN A 586 10.08 46.55 -13.45
CA GLN A 586 11.41 46.03 -13.73
C GLN A 586 11.53 44.58 -13.24
N ALA A 587 11.94 43.67 -14.13
CA ALA A 587 12.02 42.24 -13.86
C ALA A 587 13.47 41.75 -13.81
N VAL A 588 13.72 40.70 -13.01
CA VAL A 588 14.96 39.92 -13.00
C VAL A 588 14.62 38.48 -13.38
N GLU A 589 15.30 37.97 -14.40
CA GLU A 589 15.16 36.61 -14.87
C GLU A 589 15.82 35.62 -13.90
N LEU A 590 15.27 34.39 -13.80
CA LEU A 590 15.74 33.37 -12.87
C LEU A 590 17.22 33.04 -13.05
N ALA A 591 17.73 32.95 -14.28
CA ALA A 591 19.14 32.70 -14.53
C ALA A 591 20.06 33.80 -13.92
N ALA A 592 19.66 35.08 -13.98
CA ALA A 592 20.40 36.16 -13.38
C ALA A 592 20.38 36.06 -11.83
N ILE A 593 19.24 35.68 -11.24
CA ILE A 593 19.10 35.45 -9.80
C ILE A 593 19.99 34.27 -9.38
N ALA A 594 19.99 33.15 -10.14
CA ALA A 594 20.82 32.01 -9.87
C ALA A 594 22.32 32.35 -9.91
N GLN A 595 22.78 33.09 -10.92
CA GLN A 595 24.16 33.57 -11.04
C GLN A 595 24.54 34.50 -9.87
N ARG A 596 23.63 35.38 -9.46
CA ARG A 596 23.87 36.27 -8.32
C ARG A 596 23.98 35.49 -7.02
N SER A 597 23.21 34.41 -6.83
CA SER A 597 23.28 33.58 -5.63
C SER A 597 24.63 32.86 -5.47
N GLN A 598 25.37 32.66 -6.55
CA GLN A 598 26.66 31.98 -6.54
C GLN A 598 27.85 32.89 -6.21
N SER A 599 27.63 34.22 -6.10
CA SER A 599 28.68 35.17 -5.81
C SER A 599 28.16 36.36 -5.01
N PHE A 600 28.90 36.69 -3.94
CA PHE A 600 28.57 37.80 -3.03
C PHE A 600 27.13 37.76 -2.50
N CYS A 601 26.64 36.57 -2.16
CA CYS A 601 25.29 36.36 -1.67
C CYS A 601 25.29 35.19 -0.65
N ASP A 602 24.74 35.47 0.53
CA ASP A 602 24.61 34.47 1.61
C ASP A 602 23.24 33.81 1.63
N ILE A 603 22.36 34.10 0.63
CA ILE A 603 21.02 33.56 0.52
C ILE A 603 21.05 32.41 -0.49
N PRO A 604 20.68 31.18 -0.10
CA PRO A 604 20.66 30.07 -1.03
C PRO A 604 19.49 30.18 -2.01
N ALA A 605 19.74 29.89 -3.30
CA ALA A 605 18.70 29.78 -4.31
C ALA A 605 18.01 28.39 -4.24
N GLU A 606 17.79 27.92 -3.02
CA GLU A 606 17.09 26.67 -2.72
C GLU A 606 16.29 26.79 -1.43
N ALA A 607 15.30 25.95 -1.26
CA ALA A 607 14.54 25.87 -0.02
C ALA A 607 14.10 24.45 0.28
N THR A 608 14.23 24.06 1.55
CA THR A 608 13.73 22.79 2.08
C THR A 608 12.51 23.03 2.96
N ALA A 609 11.50 22.20 2.81
CA ALA A 609 10.34 22.19 3.68
C ALA A 609 9.87 20.77 3.98
N SER A 610 9.25 20.63 5.15
CA SER A 610 8.61 19.40 5.60
C SER A 610 7.13 19.66 5.89
N HIS A 611 6.32 18.63 5.72
CA HIS A 611 4.92 18.64 6.11
C HIS A 611 4.54 17.33 6.80
N THR A 612 3.74 17.47 7.84
CA THR A 612 2.91 16.42 8.46
C THR A 612 1.52 17.00 8.64
N SER A 613 0.50 16.16 8.62
CA SER A 613 -0.89 16.62 8.78
C SER A 613 -1.49 16.05 10.06
N PRO A 614 -2.22 16.86 10.85
CA PRO A 614 -2.97 16.37 12.00
C PRO A 614 -4.25 15.60 11.60
N VAL A 615 -4.63 15.64 10.33
CA VAL A 615 -5.83 14.99 9.77
C VAL A 615 -5.44 14.14 8.56
N SER A 616 -6.30 13.16 8.24
CA SER A 616 -6.17 12.27 7.09
C SER A 616 -7.45 12.31 6.25
N PRO A 617 -7.67 13.38 5.45
CA PRO A 617 -8.94 13.58 4.77
C PRO A 617 -9.24 12.42 3.81
N PRO A 618 -10.45 11.83 3.92
CA PRO A 618 -10.77 10.66 3.12
C PRO A 618 -11.11 11.01 1.67
N PRO A 619 -10.53 10.32 0.68
CA PRO A 619 -11.14 10.18 -0.64
C PRO A 619 -12.37 9.27 -0.54
N PHE A 620 -13.31 9.43 -1.47
CA PHE A 620 -14.51 8.61 -1.58
C PHE A 620 -14.64 8.01 -2.99
N MET A 621 -15.29 6.85 -3.09
CA MET A 621 -15.49 6.17 -4.37
C MET A 621 -16.81 5.40 -4.37
N VAL A 622 -17.47 5.40 -5.52
CA VAL A 622 -18.59 4.52 -5.82
C VAL A 622 -18.20 3.62 -6.98
N GLY A 623 -18.49 2.33 -6.87
CA GLY A 623 -18.30 1.35 -7.92
C GLY A 623 -19.59 0.61 -8.24
N MET A 624 -19.90 0.43 -9.53
CA MET A 624 -21.03 -0.35 -10.02
C MET A 624 -20.55 -1.33 -11.09
N VAL A 625 -21.03 -2.56 -11.01
CA VAL A 625 -20.64 -3.65 -11.91
C VAL A 625 -21.84 -4.32 -12.54
N GLU A 626 -21.73 -4.67 -13.82
CA GLU A 626 -22.62 -5.58 -14.52
C GLU A 626 -21.88 -6.88 -14.86
N ILE A 627 -22.47 -8.02 -14.53
CA ILE A 627 -21.96 -9.35 -14.84
C ILE A 627 -22.92 -10.12 -15.75
N GLU A 628 -22.39 -11.06 -16.51
CA GLU A 628 -23.14 -12.20 -17.06
C GLU A 628 -22.68 -13.49 -16.38
N LEU A 629 -23.59 -14.19 -15.74
CA LEU A 629 -23.33 -15.46 -15.05
C LEU A 629 -23.96 -16.60 -15.81
N ASP A 630 -23.17 -17.61 -16.10
CA ASP A 630 -23.62 -18.88 -16.63
C ASP A 630 -24.01 -19.81 -15.47
N ARG A 631 -25.30 -20.14 -15.36
CA ARG A 631 -25.85 -20.93 -14.27
C ARG A 631 -25.47 -22.41 -14.35
N GLU A 632 -24.99 -22.89 -15.50
CA GLU A 632 -24.60 -24.30 -15.70
C GLU A 632 -23.13 -24.51 -15.30
N THR A 633 -22.29 -23.53 -15.53
CA THR A 633 -20.84 -23.60 -15.27
C THR A 633 -20.40 -22.85 -14.03
N GLY A 634 -21.21 -21.92 -13.52
CA GLY A 634 -20.84 -20.99 -12.44
C GLY A 634 -19.88 -19.88 -12.88
N VAL A 635 -19.54 -19.80 -14.16
CA VAL A 635 -18.60 -18.79 -14.67
C VAL A 635 -19.25 -17.41 -14.65
N VAL A 636 -18.53 -16.45 -14.11
CA VAL A 636 -18.89 -15.03 -14.04
C VAL A 636 -18.04 -14.23 -15.02
N GLU A 637 -18.68 -13.57 -15.97
CA GLU A 637 -18.05 -12.61 -16.87
C GLU A 637 -18.37 -11.19 -16.44
N VAL A 638 -17.35 -10.36 -16.21
CA VAL A 638 -17.52 -8.93 -15.94
C VAL A 638 -17.72 -8.21 -17.28
N LEU A 639 -18.87 -7.58 -17.46
CA LEU A 639 -19.19 -6.88 -18.72
C LEU A 639 -18.82 -5.40 -18.69
N ASP A 640 -19.19 -4.71 -17.60
CA ASP A 640 -19.02 -3.27 -17.45
C ASP A 640 -18.78 -2.92 -15.99
N TYR A 641 -17.75 -2.17 -15.73
CA TYR A 641 -17.45 -1.62 -14.41
C TYR A 641 -17.33 -0.11 -14.49
N VAL A 642 -18.16 0.61 -13.77
CA VAL A 642 -18.14 2.07 -13.69
C VAL A 642 -17.74 2.48 -12.30
N SER A 643 -16.81 3.44 -12.21
CA SER A 643 -16.43 4.06 -10.96
C SER A 643 -16.37 5.56 -11.06
N VAL A 644 -16.83 6.23 -10.01
CA VAL A 644 -16.65 7.66 -9.81
C VAL A 644 -15.92 7.90 -8.50
N VAL A 645 -14.84 8.67 -8.57
CA VAL A 645 -13.90 8.88 -7.47
C VAL A 645 -13.84 10.35 -7.09
N ASP A 646 -13.97 10.64 -5.81
CA ASP A 646 -13.62 11.92 -5.20
C ASP A 646 -12.23 11.82 -4.57
N CYS A 647 -11.22 12.30 -5.29
CA CYS A 647 -9.85 12.49 -4.78
C CYS A 647 -9.49 13.98 -4.65
N GLY A 648 -10.47 14.85 -4.46
CA GLY A 648 -10.30 16.29 -4.59
C GLY A 648 -10.00 16.67 -6.03
N LEU A 649 -9.05 17.58 -6.25
CA LEU A 649 -8.57 17.89 -7.59
C LEU A 649 -7.52 16.84 -8.03
N PRO A 650 -7.75 16.02 -9.07
CA PRO A 650 -6.73 15.14 -9.60
C PRO A 650 -5.59 15.95 -10.23
N ILE A 651 -4.39 15.88 -9.64
CA ILE A 651 -3.21 16.66 -10.10
C ILE A 651 -2.87 16.30 -11.56
N ASN A 652 -2.93 15.01 -11.91
CA ASN A 652 -2.79 14.52 -13.28
C ASN A 652 -3.91 13.51 -13.56
N PRO A 653 -4.99 13.91 -14.26
CA PRO A 653 -6.15 13.05 -14.48
C PRO A 653 -5.85 11.74 -15.20
N ALA A 654 -4.91 11.73 -16.16
CA ALA A 654 -4.53 10.50 -16.87
C ALA A 654 -3.84 9.50 -15.93
N LEU A 655 -2.87 9.95 -15.12
CA LEU A 655 -2.18 9.08 -14.16
C LEU A 655 -3.12 8.62 -13.04
N ALA A 656 -4.01 9.48 -12.56
CA ALA A 656 -5.03 9.12 -11.57
C ALA A 656 -5.99 8.03 -12.11
N ARG A 657 -6.44 8.17 -13.37
CA ARG A 657 -7.31 7.18 -14.03
C ARG A 657 -6.63 5.81 -14.15
N ILE A 658 -5.36 5.76 -14.57
CA ILE A 658 -4.60 4.50 -14.68
C ILE A 658 -4.49 3.82 -13.31
N GLN A 659 -4.30 4.59 -12.23
CA GLN A 659 -4.27 4.04 -10.87
C GLN A 659 -5.63 3.45 -10.46
N ALA A 660 -6.72 4.11 -10.82
CA ALA A 660 -8.07 3.62 -10.54
C ALA A 660 -8.39 2.35 -11.34
N GLU A 661 -8.15 2.34 -12.64
CA GLU A 661 -8.36 1.18 -13.49
C GLU A 661 -7.55 -0.03 -13.00
N GLY A 662 -6.26 0.17 -12.67
CA GLY A 662 -5.40 -0.89 -12.15
C GLY A 662 -5.85 -1.44 -10.79
N GLY A 663 -6.36 -0.59 -9.89
CA GLY A 663 -6.89 -1.05 -8.60
C GLY A 663 -8.21 -1.81 -8.73
N ILE A 664 -9.09 -1.39 -9.63
CA ILE A 664 -10.34 -2.10 -9.96
C ILE A 664 -10.01 -3.51 -10.48
N VAL A 665 -9.04 -3.65 -11.39
CA VAL A 665 -8.61 -4.96 -11.90
C VAL A 665 -8.09 -5.86 -10.78
N GLN A 666 -7.28 -5.33 -9.85
CA GLN A 666 -6.84 -6.07 -8.68
C GLN A 666 -8.03 -6.54 -7.82
N GLY A 667 -9.01 -5.66 -7.57
CA GLY A 667 -10.21 -6.03 -6.81
C GLY A 667 -11.08 -7.09 -7.51
N ILE A 668 -11.19 -7.07 -8.85
CA ILE A 668 -11.85 -8.12 -9.63
C ILE A 668 -11.09 -9.44 -9.47
N GLY A 669 -9.75 -9.40 -9.56
CA GLY A 669 -8.90 -10.58 -9.36
C GLY A 669 -9.10 -11.23 -8.00
N HIS A 670 -9.07 -10.44 -6.93
CA HIS A 670 -9.32 -10.91 -5.56
C HIS A 670 -10.70 -11.55 -5.38
N THR A 671 -11.66 -11.10 -6.16
CA THR A 671 -13.05 -11.59 -6.04
C THR A 671 -13.31 -12.87 -6.81
N LEU A 672 -12.73 -13.02 -8.01
CA LEU A 672 -13.16 -14.05 -8.95
C LEU A 672 -12.06 -15.08 -9.32
N LEU A 673 -10.78 -14.82 -9.07
CA LEU A 673 -9.69 -15.57 -9.69
C LEU A 673 -8.55 -15.94 -8.75
N GLU A 674 -8.10 -15.00 -7.92
CA GLU A 674 -6.90 -15.14 -7.10
C GLU A 674 -7.21 -15.94 -5.83
N ASP A 675 -6.48 -17.01 -5.59
CA ASP A 675 -6.62 -17.83 -4.38
C ASP A 675 -5.23 -18.17 -3.83
N VAL A 676 -5.14 -18.32 -2.52
CA VAL A 676 -3.96 -18.81 -1.81
C VAL A 676 -4.41 -19.93 -0.88
N THR A 677 -3.87 -21.11 -1.12
CA THR A 677 -4.15 -22.31 -0.32
C THR A 677 -2.87 -22.97 0.15
N HIS A 678 -2.96 -23.69 1.26
CA HIS A 678 -1.81 -24.39 1.83
C HIS A 678 -2.03 -25.91 1.82
N THR A 679 -0.93 -26.63 1.73
CA THR A 679 -0.91 -28.08 2.01
C THR A 679 -1.06 -28.31 3.52
N LYS A 680 -1.34 -29.54 3.93
CA LYS A 680 -1.32 -29.93 5.35
C LYS A 680 0.03 -29.72 6.03
N ALA A 681 1.10 -29.59 5.26
CA ALA A 681 2.45 -29.30 5.75
C ALA A 681 2.77 -27.79 5.79
N GLY A 682 1.82 -26.91 5.44
CA GLY A 682 1.98 -25.47 5.45
C GLY A 682 2.63 -24.86 4.20
N ALA A 683 2.86 -25.65 3.14
CA ALA A 683 3.42 -25.12 1.89
C ALA A 683 2.31 -24.49 1.03
N MET A 684 2.53 -23.28 0.53
CA MET A 684 1.64 -22.61 -0.42
C MET A 684 1.58 -23.39 -1.74
N ARG A 685 0.38 -23.57 -2.31
CA ARG A 685 0.18 -24.28 -3.57
C ARG A 685 0.31 -23.38 -4.79
N GLU A 686 -0.10 -22.13 -4.65
CA GLU A 686 -0.13 -21.13 -5.73
C GLU A 686 1.21 -20.38 -5.81
N SER A 687 2.31 -21.13 -6.02
CA SER A 687 3.69 -20.60 -5.98
C SER A 687 4.16 -19.94 -7.29
N SER A 688 3.34 -19.92 -8.34
CA SER A 688 3.71 -19.35 -9.64
C SER A 688 2.51 -18.80 -10.40
N PHE A 689 2.73 -18.04 -11.46
CA PHE A 689 1.65 -17.55 -12.32
C PHE A 689 0.94 -18.64 -13.15
N PHE A 690 1.37 -19.89 -13.06
CA PHE A 690 0.61 -21.04 -13.60
C PHE A 690 -0.52 -21.47 -12.67
N THR A 691 -0.34 -21.29 -11.37
CA THR A 691 -1.29 -21.70 -10.34
C THR A 691 -2.00 -20.52 -9.70
N TYR A 692 -1.32 -19.38 -9.50
CA TYR A 692 -1.89 -18.13 -9.04
C TYR A 692 -2.43 -17.32 -10.24
N ARG A 693 -3.76 -17.26 -10.38
CA ARG A 693 -4.41 -16.68 -11.55
C ARG A 693 -4.63 -15.18 -11.37
N LEU A 694 -3.89 -14.38 -12.14
CA LEU A 694 -4.14 -12.95 -12.26
C LEU A 694 -5.17 -12.67 -13.36
N PRO A 695 -6.03 -11.63 -13.19
CA PRO A 695 -6.92 -11.20 -14.26
C PRO A 695 -6.13 -10.77 -15.49
N THR A 696 -6.59 -11.25 -16.65
CA THR A 696 -6.11 -10.82 -17.97
C THR A 696 -7.07 -9.80 -18.56
N ARG A 697 -6.75 -9.26 -19.73
CA ARG A 697 -7.67 -8.37 -20.45
C ARG A 697 -8.99 -9.04 -20.83
N LEU A 698 -9.03 -10.35 -20.91
CA LEU A 698 -10.24 -11.13 -21.22
C LEU A 698 -11.16 -11.31 -20.00
N ASP A 699 -10.61 -11.25 -18.78
CA ASP A 699 -11.36 -11.48 -17.54
C ASP A 699 -12.05 -10.21 -17.03
N VAL A 700 -11.64 -9.05 -17.54
CA VAL A 700 -12.19 -7.75 -17.16
C VAL A 700 -12.89 -7.13 -18.37
N GLY A 701 -14.14 -6.78 -18.21
CA GLY A 701 -14.92 -6.13 -19.23
C GLY A 701 -14.48 -4.69 -19.49
N ARG A 702 -15.44 -3.84 -19.81
CA ARG A 702 -15.20 -2.41 -19.95
C ARG A 702 -15.06 -1.76 -18.57
N ILE A 703 -13.95 -1.05 -18.30
CA ILE A 703 -13.76 -0.25 -17.10
C ILE A 703 -13.84 1.23 -17.47
N ARG A 704 -14.68 1.99 -16.75
CA ARG A 704 -14.87 3.42 -16.92
C ARG A 704 -14.67 4.12 -15.60
N VAL A 705 -13.79 5.12 -15.56
CA VAL A 705 -13.47 5.90 -14.36
C VAL A 705 -13.70 7.37 -14.65
N GLU A 706 -14.48 8.03 -13.81
CA GLU A 706 -14.64 9.48 -13.78
C GLU A 706 -14.31 10.04 -12.39
N PHE A 707 -14.14 11.36 -12.32
CA PHE A 707 -13.82 12.07 -11.11
C PHE A 707 -14.87 13.12 -10.81
N GLU A 708 -15.39 13.11 -9.57
CA GLU A 708 -16.11 14.21 -8.98
C GLU A 708 -15.16 15.02 -8.11
N GLN A 709 -15.17 16.33 -8.28
CA GLN A 709 -14.24 17.20 -7.57
C GLN A 709 -14.84 17.73 -6.28
N SER A 710 -14.14 17.52 -5.18
CA SER A 710 -14.26 18.30 -3.95
C SER A 710 -13.03 19.20 -3.81
N CYS A 711 -12.97 20.02 -2.79
CA CYS A 711 -11.80 20.87 -2.55
C CYS A 711 -11.37 20.71 -1.10
N GLU A 712 -10.34 19.90 -0.87
CA GLU A 712 -9.79 19.68 0.46
C GLU A 712 -8.92 20.87 0.90
N PRO A 713 -9.33 21.63 1.92
CA PRO A 713 -8.62 22.85 2.29
C PRO A 713 -7.21 22.59 2.86
N THR A 714 -6.96 21.38 3.36
CA THR A 714 -5.66 20.97 3.92
C THR A 714 -4.74 20.29 2.91
N GLY A 715 -5.23 20.05 1.68
CA GLY A 715 -4.48 19.38 0.63
C GLY A 715 -3.92 20.33 -0.44
N PRO A 716 -2.82 19.94 -1.12
CA PRO A 716 -2.23 20.76 -2.16
C PRO A 716 -3.22 20.93 -3.32
N PHE A 717 -3.52 22.18 -3.69
CA PHE A 717 -4.51 22.50 -4.74
C PHE A 717 -5.91 21.90 -4.51
N GLY A 718 -6.24 21.53 -3.27
CA GLY A 718 -7.51 20.87 -2.94
C GLY A 718 -7.53 19.37 -3.19
N ALA A 719 -6.37 18.75 -3.45
CA ALA A 719 -6.25 17.32 -3.71
C ALA A 719 -6.33 16.48 -2.43
N LYS A 720 -6.85 15.27 -2.57
CA LYS A 720 -6.78 14.14 -1.62
C LYS A 720 -6.00 12.99 -2.27
N SER A 721 -5.95 11.86 -1.61
CA SER A 721 -5.32 10.65 -2.17
C SER A 721 -6.21 9.89 -3.16
N ILE A 722 -5.58 8.95 -3.91
CA ILE A 722 -6.30 8.00 -4.77
C ILE A 722 -5.69 6.60 -4.73
N GLY A 723 -4.47 6.46 -4.16
CA GLY A 723 -3.63 5.27 -4.36
C GLY A 723 -4.27 3.95 -3.95
N GLU A 724 -5.06 3.91 -2.88
CA GLU A 724 -5.55 2.67 -2.26
C GLU A 724 -7.06 2.46 -2.37
N ILE A 725 -7.87 3.52 -2.35
CA ILE A 725 -9.33 3.42 -2.36
C ILE A 725 -9.87 2.59 -3.54
N VAL A 726 -9.18 2.61 -4.63
CA VAL A 726 -9.59 2.08 -5.94
C VAL A 726 -9.71 0.55 -6.01
N ILE A 727 -9.24 -0.18 -5.00
CA ILE A 727 -9.35 -1.65 -4.92
C ILE A 727 -10.56 -2.12 -4.08
N ASN A 728 -11.20 -1.22 -3.34
CA ASN A 728 -12.12 -1.61 -2.27
C ASN A 728 -13.54 -1.95 -2.75
N THR A 729 -14.03 -1.31 -3.81
CA THR A 729 -15.43 -1.47 -4.26
C THR A 729 -15.72 -2.73 -5.09
N PRO A 730 -14.77 -3.36 -5.82
CA PRO A 730 -15.11 -4.50 -6.69
C PRO A 730 -15.69 -5.70 -5.95
N ALA A 731 -15.09 -6.11 -4.82
CA ALA A 731 -15.50 -7.33 -4.13
C ALA A 731 -16.97 -7.29 -3.63
N PRO A 732 -17.42 -6.28 -2.88
CA PRO A 732 -18.81 -6.22 -2.44
C PRO A 732 -19.80 -5.95 -3.59
N ALA A 733 -19.41 -5.22 -4.63
CA ALA A 733 -20.25 -5.02 -5.82
C ALA A 733 -20.46 -6.32 -6.60
N LEU A 734 -19.41 -7.10 -6.82
CA LEU A 734 -19.48 -8.40 -7.48
C LEU A 734 -20.27 -9.42 -6.65
N ALA A 735 -20.06 -9.47 -5.32
CA ALA A 735 -20.82 -10.35 -4.43
C ALA A 735 -22.33 -10.08 -4.51
N GLN A 736 -22.74 -8.79 -4.58
CA GLN A 736 -24.14 -8.41 -4.79
C GLN A 736 -24.66 -8.85 -6.15
N ALA A 737 -23.90 -8.60 -7.22
CA ALA A 737 -24.31 -8.98 -8.58
C ALA A 737 -24.50 -10.50 -8.69
N ILE A 738 -23.59 -11.29 -8.11
CA ILE A 738 -23.67 -12.76 -8.07
C ILE A 738 -24.89 -13.21 -7.26
N TYR A 739 -25.13 -12.60 -6.08
CA TYR A 739 -26.35 -12.89 -5.30
C TYR A 739 -27.62 -12.66 -6.14
N ARG A 740 -27.69 -11.54 -6.84
CA ARG A 740 -28.86 -11.21 -7.66
C ARG A 740 -29.08 -12.19 -8.81
N ALA A 741 -28.00 -12.74 -9.39
CA ALA A 741 -28.05 -13.74 -10.45
C ALA A 741 -28.42 -15.15 -9.92
N THR A 742 -28.05 -15.47 -8.66
CA THR A 742 -28.16 -16.84 -8.10
C THR A 742 -29.17 -17.00 -6.97
N GLY A 743 -29.45 -15.92 -6.23
CA GLY A 743 -30.21 -15.95 -4.98
C GLY A 743 -29.37 -16.34 -3.75
N VAL A 744 -28.05 -16.58 -3.89
CA VAL A 744 -27.18 -17.04 -2.80
C VAL A 744 -26.09 -16.00 -2.50
N TRP A 745 -25.95 -15.62 -1.21
CA TRP A 745 -24.87 -14.78 -0.76
C TRP A 745 -23.56 -15.56 -0.57
N HIS A 746 -22.50 -15.13 -1.23
CA HIS A 746 -21.14 -15.60 -1.02
C HIS A 746 -20.41 -14.62 -0.10
N ARG A 747 -19.94 -15.13 1.04
CA ARG A 747 -19.28 -14.35 2.11
C ARG A 747 -17.82 -14.71 2.28
N GLU A 748 -17.29 -15.52 1.38
CA GLU A 748 -15.88 -15.92 1.30
C GLU A 748 -15.31 -15.53 -0.05
N LEU A 749 -14.10 -14.95 -0.07
CA LEU A 749 -13.33 -14.66 -1.27
C LEU A 749 -12.19 -15.66 -1.43
N PRO A 750 -11.86 -16.03 -2.69
CA PRO A 750 -12.53 -15.68 -3.95
C PRO A 750 -13.86 -16.42 -4.14
N ILE A 751 -14.75 -15.84 -4.95
CA ILE A 751 -16.01 -16.48 -5.37
C ILE A 751 -15.75 -17.23 -6.68
N LEU A 752 -15.28 -18.45 -6.57
CA LEU A 752 -14.93 -19.29 -7.72
C LEU A 752 -16.18 -19.98 -8.32
N PRO A 753 -16.15 -20.41 -9.60
CA PRO A 753 -17.28 -21.09 -10.23
C PRO A 753 -17.80 -22.29 -9.45
N GLU A 754 -16.92 -23.10 -8.87
CA GLU A 754 -17.29 -24.24 -8.02
C GLU A 754 -18.04 -23.82 -6.75
N HIS A 755 -17.71 -22.68 -6.13
CA HIS A 755 -18.44 -22.18 -4.97
C HIS A 755 -19.88 -21.81 -5.33
N ILE A 756 -20.09 -21.23 -6.53
CA ILE A 756 -21.43 -20.87 -7.03
C ILE A 756 -22.26 -22.11 -7.29
N LEU A 757 -21.69 -23.13 -7.93
CA LEU A 757 -22.38 -24.39 -8.24
C LEU A 757 -22.72 -25.19 -6.98
N LEU A 758 -21.77 -25.30 -6.03
CA LEU A 758 -21.98 -26.05 -4.78
C LEU A 758 -23.03 -25.41 -3.89
N ALA A 759 -23.05 -24.07 -3.79
CA ALA A 759 -24.05 -23.35 -3.02
C ALA A 759 -25.48 -23.55 -3.57
N LYS A 760 -25.63 -23.67 -4.89
CA LYS A 760 -26.91 -23.96 -5.55
C LYS A 760 -27.36 -25.41 -5.33
N ALA A 761 -26.43 -26.36 -5.27
CA ALA A 761 -26.74 -27.76 -5.03
C ALA A 761 -27.18 -28.06 -3.58
N GLY A 762 -26.82 -27.17 -2.64
CA GLY A 762 -27.21 -27.28 -1.23
C GLY A 762 -28.59 -26.68 -0.89
N GLN A 763 -29.25 -26.03 -1.86
CA GLN A 763 -30.64 -25.54 -1.76
C GLN A 763 -31.62 -26.60 -2.28
#